data_a27e06d7bb8d35420ff48c0fc085c6ae
#
_entry.id   a27e06d7bb8d35420ff48c0fc085c6ae
#
_cell.length_a   1.000
_cell.length_b   1.000
_cell.length_c   1.000
_cell.angle_alpha   90.00
_cell.angle_beta   90.00
_cell.angle_gamma   90.00
#
_symmetry.space_group_name_H-M   'P 1'
#
loop_
_entity.id
_entity.type
_entity.pdbx_description
1 polymer ?
#
loop_
_entity_poly.entity_id
_entity_poly.type
_entity_poly.pdbx_seq_one_letter_code
_entity_poly.pdbx_strand_id
1 'polypeptide(L)'
;IKPYFSVTSIIISFSAGLILTFITVFASAYRASNLNIVVSIRGLKEEFVKKASLTNNEKIKNLLWDLIYPVKQVVRIIIGNGGRLRNLIVLLIFPISWPSSIFMSLFKLFGKHSYALLGLFSLFLIFLAFQTEGTALLSFGLTGIALSIALLIRFLSTLLLSDQENISQIAGTFEGGLVLVVANLPLDYAIFDFASEWSQPGPWFWPLGGGINTAAAVWLVMSNNRLLIYLLNIILSRFSGLKAVTKTAISYPMASKFRTGLTVAMFSLIIYTLMIFSVLNGINDISTDQPDRITGGYDIKGTISSDNSIQGDIRNSLNMNDFTVVAGSSSIDIDAKEIEGENTTFKSSRLVSVEDSFIDTNKWQLSYFDPKYGSNDREVWESLNSDANLVLASGSIVESGDPFGPPDRSFKTSLIKPGDLKEIEAFNIKIKKSRSADEGATLTVIGVIENLAGGTGFGAGGATFYSTDNLVSEIAGEEIPYNTYYFSLVDKDNASNYSQRLEKIFLANGMNAESLLDNIKEERETSNAFNKLFQGFSGLGLVVGIAAIGVLSVRAVVERRQSVGVLRAIGFRSSMIRAQFLIESSFITLIGIAIGIFLGVMQSYIIFKEISKELEGATFSVPIGEVGFLIVITVVASILASVIPANEASKIYPAEALRYE
;
A
#
# COMPACT_ATOMS: atom_id res chain seq x y z
N ILE A 1 7.01 -17.90 -15.03
CA ILE A 1 5.58 -17.88 -14.64
C ILE A 1 4.74 -17.79 -15.90
N LYS A 2 3.94 -18.81 -16.19
CA LYS A 2 2.94 -18.70 -17.27
C LYS A 2 1.77 -17.86 -16.75
N PRO A 3 1.37 -16.77 -17.43
CA PRO A 3 0.26 -15.95 -16.99
C PRO A 3 -1.01 -16.82 -16.99
N TYR A 4 -1.57 -17.06 -15.81
CA TYR A 4 -2.82 -17.77 -15.64
C TYR A 4 -3.95 -16.76 -15.45
N PHE A 5 -4.79 -16.60 -16.46
CA PHE A 5 -5.99 -15.78 -16.37
C PHE A 5 -7.20 -16.68 -16.11
N SER A 6 -7.77 -16.60 -14.93
CA SER A 6 -9.05 -17.26 -14.72
C SER A 6 -10.15 -16.45 -15.40
N VAL A 7 -10.97 -17.09 -16.21
CA VAL A 7 -12.13 -16.47 -16.86
C VAL A 7 -13.06 -15.82 -15.82
N THR A 8 -13.18 -16.43 -14.66
CA THR A 8 -13.95 -15.91 -13.53
C THR A 8 -13.43 -14.56 -13.04
N SER A 9 -12.11 -14.41 -12.89
CA SER A 9 -11.50 -13.13 -12.47
C SER A 9 -11.72 -12.02 -13.49
N ILE A 10 -11.64 -12.35 -14.78
CA ILE A 10 -11.91 -11.39 -15.86
C ILE A 10 -13.39 -10.95 -15.83
N ILE A 11 -14.32 -11.89 -15.69
CA ILE A 11 -15.76 -11.59 -15.61
C ILE A 11 -16.07 -10.73 -14.37
N ILE A 12 -15.50 -11.05 -13.21
CA ILE A 12 -15.70 -10.26 -11.97
C ILE A 12 -15.18 -8.85 -12.15
N SER A 13 -13.95 -8.68 -12.64
CA SER A 13 -13.33 -7.36 -12.83
C SER A 13 -14.08 -6.52 -13.87
N PHE A 14 -14.47 -7.13 -15.00
CA PHE A 14 -15.27 -6.47 -16.03
C PHE A 14 -16.64 -6.05 -15.51
N SER A 15 -17.32 -6.95 -14.80
CA SER A 15 -18.64 -6.68 -14.22
C SER A 15 -18.58 -5.58 -13.17
N ALA A 16 -17.56 -5.57 -12.31
CA ALA A 16 -17.33 -4.51 -11.32
C ALA A 16 -17.08 -3.15 -11.98
N GLY A 17 -16.25 -3.10 -13.03
CA GLY A 17 -15.99 -1.89 -13.80
C GLY A 17 -17.24 -1.38 -14.50
N LEU A 18 -18.04 -2.27 -15.11
CA LEU A 18 -19.28 -1.94 -15.78
C LEU A 18 -20.34 -1.41 -14.81
N ILE A 19 -20.48 -2.03 -13.64
CA ILE A 19 -21.38 -1.58 -12.57
C ILE A 19 -20.98 -0.19 -12.09
N LEU A 20 -19.69 0.03 -11.81
CA LEU A 20 -19.17 1.33 -11.35
C LEU A 20 -19.45 2.43 -12.40
N THR A 21 -19.17 2.14 -13.67
CA THR A 21 -19.42 3.07 -14.77
C THR A 21 -20.94 3.37 -14.90
N PHE A 22 -21.77 2.35 -14.82
CA PHE A 22 -23.22 2.52 -14.86
C PHE A 22 -23.73 3.38 -13.69
N ILE A 23 -23.26 3.15 -12.47
CA ILE A 23 -23.63 3.94 -11.29
C ILE A 23 -23.23 5.41 -11.48
N THR A 24 -22.02 5.69 -11.95
CA THR A 24 -21.54 7.07 -12.16
C THR A 24 -22.32 7.81 -13.24
N VAL A 25 -22.60 7.14 -14.37
CA VAL A 25 -23.42 7.70 -15.45
C VAL A 25 -24.88 7.91 -15.01
N PHE A 26 -25.45 6.93 -14.33
CA PHE A 26 -26.81 7.02 -13.79
C PHE A 26 -26.96 8.15 -12.76
N ALA A 27 -26.02 8.25 -11.81
CA ALA A 27 -26.02 9.33 -10.81
C ALA A 27 -25.90 10.72 -11.48
N SER A 28 -25.08 10.84 -12.52
CA SER A 28 -24.94 12.06 -13.30
C SER A 28 -26.21 12.40 -14.07
N ALA A 29 -26.81 11.43 -14.76
CA ALA A 29 -28.06 11.60 -15.52
C ALA A 29 -29.25 11.93 -14.60
N TYR A 30 -29.35 11.26 -13.45
CA TYR A 30 -30.37 11.52 -12.45
C TYR A 30 -30.27 12.94 -11.87
N ARG A 31 -29.03 13.42 -11.60
CA ARG A 31 -28.81 14.81 -11.19
C ARG A 31 -29.24 15.79 -12.29
N ALA A 32 -28.87 15.54 -13.54
CA ALA A 32 -29.25 16.38 -14.67
C ALA A 32 -30.76 16.41 -14.88
N SER A 33 -31.44 15.27 -14.73
CA SER A 33 -32.92 15.14 -14.86
C SER A 33 -33.69 15.90 -13.78
N ASN A 34 -33.11 16.07 -12.59
CA ASN A 34 -33.72 16.79 -11.46
C ASN A 34 -33.38 18.29 -11.43
N LEU A 35 -32.66 18.82 -12.42
CA LEU A 35 -32.42 20.26 -12.54
C LEU A 35 -33.74 20.97 -12.93
N ASN A 36 -34.03 22.08 -12.25
CA ASN A 36 -35.15 22.90 -12.56
C ASN A 36 -34.97 23.53 -13.98
N ILE A 37 -35.81 23.19 -14.89
CA ILE A 37 -35.73 23.61 -16.32
C ILE A 37 -35.60 25.13 -16.43
N VAL A 38 -36.31 25.90 -15.59
CA VAL A 38 -36.25 27.37 -15.61
C VAL A 38 -34.88 27.91 -15.18
N VAL A 39 -34.23 27.25 -14.20
CA VAL A 39 -32.87 27.62 -13.73
C VAL A 39 -31.83 27.27 -14.79
N SER A 40 -32.01 26.12 -15.45
CA SER A 40 -31.12 25.65 -16.53
C SER A 40 -31.20 26.54 -17.78
N ILE A 41 -32.40 26.95 -18.18
CA ILE A 41 -32.62 27.81 -19.38
C ILE A 41 -32.11 29.24 -19.09
N ARG A 42 -32.28 29.76 -17.89
CA ARG A 42 -31.84 31.14 -17.53
C ARG A 42 -30.38 31.25 -17.16
N GLY A 43 -29.60 30.15 -17.13
CA GLY A 43 -28.19 30.16 -16.76
C GLY A 43 -27.92 30.66 -15.35
N LEU A 44 -28.93 30.68 -14.48
CA LEU A 44 -28.81 31.12 -13.10
C LEU A 44 -28.03 30.07 -12.30
N LYS A 45 -27.07 30.51 -11.49
CA LYS A 45 -26.39 29.60 -10.55
C LYS A 45 -27.44 29.04 -9.58
N GLU A 46 -27.38 27.73 -9.33
CA GLU A 46 -28.29 26.99 -8.40
C GLU A 46 -28.42 27.63 -7.01
N GLU A 47 -27.46 28.46 -6.62
CA GLU A 47 -27.43 29.21 -5.34
C GLU A 47 -28.56 30.23 -5.20
N PHE A 48 -29.18 30.70 -6.30
CA PHE A 48 -30.25 31.70 -6.25
C PHE A 48 -31.65 31.09 -5.98
N VAL A 49 -31.79 29.79 -6.10
CA VAL A 49 -33.04 29.12 -5.68
C VAL A 49 -32.85 28.71 -4.22
N LYS A 50 -33.26 29.60 -3.28
CA LYS A 50 -33.47 29.19 -1.87
C LYS A 50 -34.37 27.94 -1.88
N LYS A 51 -33.78 26.75 -1.76
CA LYS A 51 -34.55 25.56 -1.39
C LYS A 51 -35.29 25.91 -0.10
N ALA A 52 -36.61 25.94 -0.16
CA ALA A 52 -37.43 26.04 1.04
C ALA A 52 -36.91 25.00 2.03
N SER A 53 -36.44 25.43 3.17
CA SER A 53 -35.90 24.52 4.18
C SER A 53 -37.06 23.64 4.63
N LEU A 54 -37.00 22.36 4.27
CA LEU A 54 -37.97 21.36 4.76
C LEU A 54 -38.08 21.44 6.28
N THR A 55 -39.29 21.47 6.77
CA THR A 55 -39.54 21.39 8.22
C THR A 55 -39.03 20.06 8.76
N ASN A 56 -38.64 20.00 10.02
CA ASN A 56 -38.12 18.76 10.64
C ASN A 56 -39.12 17.59 10.49
N ASN A 57 -40.41 17.84 10.54
CA ASN A 57 -41.46 16.83 10.32
C ASN A 57 -41.43 16.27 8.88
N GLU A 58 -41.18 17.11 7.88
CA GLU A 58 -41.04 16.68 6.48
C GLU A 58 -39.75 15.87 6.26
N LYS A 59 -38.67 16.23 6.94
CA LYS A 59 -37.44 15.45 6.91
C LYS A 59 -37.58 14.06 7.50
N ILE A 60 -38.29 13.95 8.66
CA ILE A 60 -38.59 12.66 9.29
C ILE A 60 -39.53 11.82 8.41
N LYS A 61 -40.54 12.44 7.81
CA LYS A 61 -41.46 11.76 6.89
C LYS A 61 -40.72 11.24 5.64
N ASN A 62 -39.79 12.02 5.10
CA ASN A 62 -38.95 11.61 3.96
C ASN A 62 -38.01 10.46 4.35
N LEU A 63 -37.44 10.47 5.56
CA LEU A 63 -36.61 9.39 6.07
C LEU A 63 -37.42 8.09 6.19
N LEU A 64 -38.61 8.15 6.79
CA LEU A 64 -39.49 6.99 6.87
C LEU A 64 -39.90 6.49 5.49
N TRP A 65 -40.15 7.41 4.53
CA TRP A 65 -40.47 7.06 3.17
C TRP A 65 -39.26 6.41 2.44
N ASP A 66 -38.06 6.95 2.57
CA ASP A 66 -36.82 6.41 2.00
C ASP A 66 -36.47 5.02 2.56
N LEU A 67 -36.88 4.75 3.81
CA LEU A 67 -36.70 3.46 4.47
C LEU A 67 -37.71 2.41 3.95
N ILE A 68 -38.95 2.82 3.74
CA ILE A 68 -40.06 1.92 3.37
C ILE A 68 -40.17 1.75 1.84
N TYR A 69 -39.82 2.77 1.07
CA TYR A 69 -40.03 2.80 -0.39
C TYR A 69 -39.27 1.69 -1.14
N PRO A 70 -37.97 1.43 -0.88
CA PRO A 70 -37.26 0.34 -1.54
C PRO A 70 -37.80 -1.04 -1.16
N VAL A 71 -38.18 -1.24 0.09
CA VAL A 71 -38.83 -2.47 0.57
C VAL A 71 -40.18 -2.67 -0.12
N LYS A 72 -40.97 -1.61 -0.24
CA LYS A 72 -42.25 -1.63 -0.96
C LYS A 72 -42.09 -1.96 -2.45
N GLN A 73 -40.98 -1.52 -3.07
CA GLN A 73 -40.67 -1.89 -4.45
C GLN A 73 -40.34 -3.39 -4.59
N VAL A 74 -39.51 -3.93 -3.70
CA VAL A 74 -39.19 -5.36 -3.69
C VAL A 74 -40.44 -6.20 -3.44
N VAL A 75 -41.27 -5.81 -2.50
CA VAL A 75 -42.57 -6.48 -2.24
C VAL A 75 -43.48 -6.47 -3.48
N ARG A 76 -43.56 -5.34 -4.20
CA ARG A 76 -44.33 -5.27 -5.49
C ARG A 76 -43.79 -6.22 -6.56
N ILE A 77 -42.45 -6.42 -6.59
CA ILE A 77 -41.82 -7.37 -7.53
C ILE A 77 -42.19 -8.80 -7.15
N ILE A 78 -42.16 -9.14 -5.88
CA ILE A 78 -42.55 -10.47 -5.38
C ILE A 78 -44.03 -10.78 -5.68
N ILE A 79 -44.88 -9.76 -5.61
CA ILE A 79 -46.33 -9.89 -5.92
C ILE A 79 -46.59 -9.95 -7.47
N GLY A 80 -45.54 -9.85 -8.31
CA GLY A 80 -45.67 -10.03 -9.75
C GLY A 80 -46.03 -8.77 -10.55
N ASN A 81 -45.96 -7.58 -9.97
CA ASN A 81 -46.26 -6.31 -10.62
C ASN A 81 -45.00 -5.65 -11.20
N GLY A 82 -44.83 -5.65 -12.52
CA GLY A 82 -43.83 -4.86 -13.24
C GLY A 82 -43.13 -5.62 -14.37
N GLY A 83 -42.46 -4.87 -15.25
CA GLY A 83 -41.72 -5.46 -16.38
C GLY A 83 -40.48 -6.23 -15.88
N ARG A 84 -40.21 -7.40 -16.47
CA ARG A 84 -39.13 -8.32 -16.07
C ARG A 84 -37.76 -7.63 -15.91
N LEU A 85 -37.40 -6.76 -16.85
CA LEU A 85 -36.11 -6.06 -16.85
C LEU A 85 -36.01 -5.03 -15.72
N ARG A 86 -37.07 -4.26 -15.47
CA ARG A 86 -37.13 -3.29 -14.35
C ARG A 86 -37.04 -3.99 -13.00
N ASN A 87 -37.69 -5.13 -12.84
CA ASN A 87 -37.70 -5.91 -11.63
C ASN A 87 -36.32 -6.45 -11.33
N LEU A 88 -35.59 -6.94 -12.34
CA LEU A 88 -34.23 -7.45 -12.20
C LEU A 88 -33.25 -6.33 -11.81
N ILE A 89 -33.37 -5.15 -12.42
CA ILE A 89 -32.53 -3.99 -12.07
C ILE A 89 -32.77 -3.55 -10.63
N VAL A 90 -34.04 -3.47 -10.18
CA VAL A 90 -34.38 -3.06 -8.82
C VAL A 90 -33.85 -4.07 -7.79
N LEU A 91 -33.96 -5.36 -8.04
CA LEU A 91 -33.43 -6.41 -7.15
C LEU A 91 -31.87 -6.36 -7.08
N LEU A 92 -31.24 -6.15 -8.20
CA LEU A 92 -29.76 -6.10 -8.28
C LEU A 92 -29.18 -4.87 -7.59
N ILE A 93 -29.88 -3.73 -7.63
CA ILE A 93 -29.44 -2.46 -7.03
C ILE A 93 -29.91 -2.34 -5.57
N PHE A 94 -30.90 -3.12 -5.13
CA PHE A 94 -31.50 -3.02 -3.80
C PHE A 94 -30.48 -3.11 -2.65
N PRO A 95 -29.50 -4.06 -2.63
CA PRO A 95 -28.52 -4.16 -1.55
C PRO A 95 -27.67 -2.91 -1.36
N ILE A 96 -27.49 -2.12 -2.42
CA ILE A 96 -26.71 -0.88 -2.41
C ILE A 96 -27.62 0.35 -2.25
N SER A 97 -28.76 0.37 -2.92
CA SER A 97 -29.66 1.51 -2.92
C SER A 97 -30.37 1.72 -1.59
N TRP A 98 -30.70 0.67 -0.89
CA TRP A 98 -31.40 0.77 0.39
C TRP A 98 -30.50 1.36 1.50
N PRO A 99 -29.31 0.81 1.80
CA PRO A 99 -28.40 1.42 2.78
C PRO A 99 -28.00 2.84 2.39
N SER A 100 -27.73 3.09 1.11
CA SER A 100 -27.34 4.43 0.63
C SER A 100 -28.47 5.46 0.76
N SER A 101 -29.72 5.07 0.55
CA SER A 101 -30.86 5.96 0.74
C SER A 101 -31.10 6.28 2.22
N ILE A 102 -30.96 5.30 3.10
CA ILE A 102 -31.02 5.49 4.56
C ILE A 102 -29.92 6.46 5.00
N PHE A 103 -28.67 6.19 4.59
CA PHE A 103 -27.53 7.04 4.92
C PHE A 103 -27.73 8.48 4.42
N MET A 104 -28.17 8.65 3.17
CA MET A 104 -28.43 9.96 2.60
C MET A 104 -29.59 10.69 3.30
N SER A 105 -30.61 9.99 3.74
CA SER A 105 -31.73 10.59 4.46
C SER A 105 -31.39 10.95 5.88
N LEU A 106 -30.59 10.12 6.56
CA LEU A 106 -30.00 10.47 7.86
C LEU A 106 -29.12 11.72 7.72
N PHE A 107 -28.28 11.78 6.70
CA PHE A 107 -27.43 12.95 6.43
C PHE A 107 -28.26 14.21 6.17
N LYS A 108 -29.38 14.12 5.45
CA LYS A 108 -30.33 15.22 5.22
C LYS A 108 -31.07 15.62 6.51
N LEU A 109 -31.40 14.66 7.36
CA LEU A 109 -32.08 14.93 8.66
C LEU A 109 -31.20 15.77 9.56
N PHE A 110 -29.95 15.37 9.71
CA PHE A 110 -28.98 16.12 10.50
C PHE A 110 -28.61 17.47 9.85
N GLY A 111 -28.72 17.61 8.53
CA GLY A 111 -28.53 18.86 7.81
C GLY A 111 -27.22 19.57 8.14
N LYS A 112 -27.31 20.73 8.81
CA LYS A 112 -26.14 21.51 9.25
C LYS A 112 -25.32 20.83 10.36
N HIS A 113 -25.86 19.81 11.03
CA HIS A 113 -25.23 19.05 12.11
C HIS A 113 -24.68 17.68 11.66
N SER A 114 -24.40 17.53 10.35
CA SER A 114 -23.81 16.29 9.80
C SER A 114 -22.51 15.88 10.47
N TYR A 115 -21.75 16.83 11.01
CA TYR A 115 -20.55 16.56 11.81
C TYR A 115 -20.86 15.69 13.05
N ALA A 116 -22.00 15.87 13.69
CA ALA A 116 -22.37 15.07 14.86
C ALA A 116 -22.64 13.60 14.48
N LEU A 117 -23.34 13.36 13.36
CA LEU A 117 -23.57 12.01 12.86
C LEU A 117 -22.25 11.31 12.50
N LEU A 118 -21.37 12.03 11.82
CA LEU A 118 -20.05 11.50 11.46
C LEU A 118 -19.21 11.22 12.71
N GLY A 119 -19.24 12.12 13.69
CA GLY A 119 -18.56 11.92 14.96
C GLY A 119 -19.05 10.69 15.71
N LEU A 120 -20.37 10.49 15.81
CA LEU A 120 -20.95 9.30 16.44
C LEU A 120 -20.58 8.01 15.71
N PHE A 121 -20.62 8.02 14.37
CA PHE A 121 -20.17 6.86 13.58
C PHE A 121 -18.69 6.56 13.77
N SER A 122 -17.85 7.59 13.84
CA SER A 122 -16.42 7.45 14.08
C SER A 122 -16.12 6.92 15.49
N LEU A 123 -16.84 7.38 16.51
CA LEU A 123 -16.75 6.82 17.85
C LEU A 123 -17.18 5.35 17.88
N PHE A 124 -18.20 4.98 17.11
CA PHE A 124 -18.59 3.58 16.97
C PHE A 124 -17.50 2.74 16.30
N LEU A 125 -16.81 3.27 15.27
CA LEU A 125 -15.66 2.58 14.67
C LEU A 125 -14.51 2.40 15.67
N ILE A 126 -14.22 3.41 16.48
CA ILE A 126 -13.21 3.31 17.54
C ILE A 126 -13.63 2.26 18.59
N PHE A 127 -14.90 2.26 19.00
CA PHE A 127 -15.40 1.24 19.92
C PHE A 127 -15.23 -0.18 19.34
N LEU A 128 -15.54 -0.37 18.04
CA LEU A 128 -15.31 -1.65 17.37
C LEU A 128 -13.81 -1.98 17.29
N ALA A 129 -12.95 -0.99 17.10
CA ALA A 129 -11.50 -1.18 17.07
C ALA A 129 -11.00 -1.77 18.40
N PHE A 130 -11.48 -1.26 19.53
CA PHE A 130 -11.15 -1.81 20.85
C PHE A 130 -11.72 -3.21 21.10
N GLN A 131 -12.84 -3.58 20.45
CA GLN A 131 -13.41 -4.92 20.59
C GLN A 131 -12.71 -5.95 19.70
N THR A 132 -12.16 -5.53 18.59
CA THR A 132 -11.54 -6.41 17.59
C THR A 132 -10.02 -6.33 17.60
N GLU A 133 -9.46 -5.44 18.45
CA GLU A 133 -8.02 -5.13 18.49
C GLU A 133 -7.47 -4.84 17.06
N GLY A 134 -8.24 -4.06 16.28
CA GLY A 134 -7.95 -3.80 14.86
C GLY A 134 -7.47 -2.38 14.61
N THR A 135 -6.20 -2.21 14.23
CA THR A 135 -5.58 -0.90 13.94
C THR A 135 -6.23 -0.18 12.75
N ALA A 136 -6.73 -0.91 11.74
CA ALA A 136 -7.44 -0.33 10.62
C ALA A 136 -8.72 0.43 11.04
N LEU A 137 -9.51 -0.18 11.91
CA LEU A 137 -10.74 0.45 12.42
C LEU A 137 -10.43 1.67 13.29
N LEU A 138 -9.35 1.61 14.05
CA LEU A 138 -8.87 2.75 14.85
C LEU A 138 -8.47 3.91 13.94
N SER A 139 -7.68 3.66 12.89
CA SER A 139 -7.25 4.68 11.92
C SER A 139 -8.44 5.33 11.22
N PHE A 140 -9.42 4.55 10.74
CA PHE A 140 -10.63 5.08 10.12
C PHE A 140 -11.49 5.87 11.12
N GLY A 141 -11.60 5.41 12.36
CA GLY A 141 -12.31 6.10 13.41
C GLY A 141 -11.69 7.45 13.75
N LEU A 142 -10.37 7.50 13.94
CA LEU A 142 -9.63 8.74 14.19
C LEU A 142 -9.73 9.72 13.02
N THR A 143 -9.58 9.22 11.78
CA THR A 143 -9.74 10.03 10.56
C THR A 143 -11.16 10.61 10.45
N GLY A 144 -12.16 9.81 10.77
CA GLY A 144 -13.56 10.26 10.80
C GLY A 144 -13.84 11.28 11.89
N ILE A 145 -13.23 11.16 13.08
CA ILE A 145 -13.29 12.20 14.13
C ILE A 145 -12.63 13.48 13.64
N ALA A 146 -11.45 13.39 13.01
CA ALA A 146 -10.77 14.55 12.44
C ALA A 146 -11.67 15.31 11.46
N LEU A 147 -12.31 14.57 10.55
CA LEU A 147 -13.27 15.16 9.60
C LEU A 147 -14.49 15.73 10.31
N SER A 148 -15.01 15.08 11.36
CA SER A 148 -16.11 15.59 12.17
C SER A 148 -15.75 16.93 12.85
N ILE A 149 -14.58 17.00 13.47
CA ILE A 149 -14.06 18.24 14.10
C ILE A 149 -13.89 19.34 13.05
N ALA A 150 -13.33 19.02 11.89
CA ALA A 150 -13.14 19.95 10.80
C ALA A 150 -14.48 20.55 10.31
N LEU A 151 -15.51 19.71 10.12
CA LEU A 151 -16.85 20.15 9.76
C LEU A 151 -17.53 20.97 10.88
N LEU A 152 -17.28 20.64 12.15
CA LEU A 152 -17.75 21.43 13.28
C LEU A 152 -17.13 22.84 13.30
N ILE A 153 -15.82 22.93 13.07
CA ILE A 153 -15.11 24.21 12.97
C ILE A 153 -15.68 25.05 11.81
N ARG A 154 -15.95 24.42 10.68
CA ARG A 154 -16.61 25.10 9.55
C ARG A 154 -18.00 25.62 9.94
N PHE A 155 -18.80 24.82 10.63
CA PHE A 155 -20.11 25.25 11.13
C PHE A 155 -19.98 26.44 12.08
N LEU A 156 -19.07 26.38 13.06
CA LEU A 156 -18.83 27.47 13.99
C LEU A 156 -18.30 28.75 13.27
N SER A 157 -17.38 28.61 12.32
CA SER A 157 -16.87 29.73 11.56
C SER A 157 -17.94 30.43 10.72
N THR A 158 -18.89 29.68 10.15
CA THR A 158 -20.04 30.28 9.43
C THR A 158 -21.01 31.01 10.34
N LEU A 159 -21.01 30.70 11.63
CA LEU A 159 -21.87 31.32 12.63
C LEU A 159 -21.23 32.60 13.21
N LEU A 160 -19.91 32.63 13.32
CA LEU A 160 -19.15 33.70 13.97
C LEU A 160 -18.64 34.78 13.01
N LEU A 161 -18.41 34.44 11.75
CA LEU A 161 -17.76 35.31 10.78
C LEU A 161 -18.70 35.63 9.61
N SER A 162 -18.68 36.86 9.11
CA SER A 162 -19.56 37.35 8.03
C SER A 162 -18.99 37.13 6.63
N ASP A 163 -17.67 37.01 6.48
CA ASP A 163 -16.98 36.88 5.18
C ASP A 163 -16.93 35.39 4.73
N GLN A 164 -17.91 35.00 3.91
CA GLN A 164 -18.09 33.61 3.48
C GLN A 164 -16.95 33.06 2.59
N GLU A 165 -16.26 33.91 1.82
CA GLU A 165 -15.23 33.45 0.90
C GLU A 165 -13.92 33.08 1.64
N ASN A 166 -13.49 33.93 2.56
CA ASN A 166 -12.32 33.67 3.39
C ASN A 166 -12.56 32.53 4.38
N ILE A 167 -13.76 32.41 4.93
CA ILE A 167 -14.18 31.30 5.80
C ILE A 167 -14.07 29.98 5.04
N SER A 168 -14.59 29.92 3.82
CA SER A 168 -14.54 28.69 2.99
C SER A 168 -13.10 28.25 2.69
N GLN A 169 -12.18 29.20 2.48
CA GLN A 169 -10.78 28.93 2.24
C GLN A 169 -10.08 28.40 3.51
N ILE A 170 -10.20 29.10 4.61
CA ILE A 170 -9.57 28.72 5.90
C ILE A 170 -10.11 27.39 6.39
N ALA A 171 -11.44 27.24 6.41
CA ALA A 171 -12.08 26.01 6.83
C ALA A 171 -11.67 24.81 5.97
N GLY A 172 -11.70 24.97 4.63
CA GLY A 172 -11.30 23.88 3.71
C GLY A 172 -9.82 23.53 3.80
N THR A 173 -8.94 24.48 4.10
CA THR A 173 -7.52 24.22 4.36
C THR A 173 -7.33 23.42 5.64
N PHE A 174 -8.04 23.82 6.69
CA PHE A 174 -7.99 23.13 7.97
C PHE A 174 -8.60 21.72 7.88
N GLU A 175 -9.74 21.58 7.19
CA GLU A 175 -10.41 20.29 6.95
C GLU A 175 -9.47 19.29 6.25
N GLY A 176 -8.94 19.69 5.09
CA GLY A 176 -8.04 18.83 4.32
C GLY A 176 -6.72 18.54 5.05
N GLY A 177 -6.14 19.56 5.70
CA GLY A 177 -4.89 19.41 6.45
C GLY A 177 -5.04 18.50 7.67
N LEU A 178 -6.09 18.68 8.46
CA LEU A 178 -6.35 17.84 9.65
C LEU A 178 -6.57 16.39 9.28
N VAL A 179 -7.40 16.12 8.26
CA VAL A 179 -7.65 14.74 7.79
C VAL A 179 -6.36 14.12 7.27
N LEU A 180 -5.56 14.87 6.50
CA LEU A 180 -4.30 14.37 5.96
C LEU A 180 -3.30 14.01 7.08
N VAL A 181 -3.18 14.87 8.11
CA VAL A 181 -2.29 14.61 9.24
C VAL A 181 -2.76 13.39 10.02
N VAL A 182 -4.04 13.33 10.38
CA VAL A 182 -4.56 12.24 11.22
C VAL A 182 -4.57 10.90 10.48
N ALA A 183 -4.87 10.88 9.18
CA ALA A 183 -4.84 9.66 8.36
C ALA A 183 -3.42 9.06 8.20
N ASN A 184 -2.38 9.87 8.41
CA ASN A 184 -0.98 9.44 8.33
C ASN A 184 -0.27 9.44 9.70
N LEU A 185 -1.03 9.54 10.81
CA LEU A 185 -0.44 9.36 12.13
C LEU A 185 0.03 7.90 12.25
N PRO A 186 1.32 7.68 12.54
CA PRO A 186 1.79 6.33 12.87
C PRO A 186 1.14 5.91 14.18
N LEU A 187 0.55 4.71 14.18
CA LEU A 187 -0.13 4.15 15.36
C LEU A 187 0.87 3.57 16.38
N ASP A 188 2.15 3.52 16.01
CA ASP A 188 3.28 3.10 16.86
C ASP A 188 3.86 4.21 17.76
N TYR A 189 3.28 5.43 17.73
CA TYR A 189 3.66 6.47 18.68
C TYR A 189 3.27 6.11 20.12
N ALA A 190 4.05 6.61 21.08
CA ALA A 190 3.81 6.44 22.50
C ALA A 190 2.36 6.77 22.96
N ILE A 191 1.62 7.61 22.23
CA ILE A 191 0.21 7.91 22.49
C ILE A 191 -0.70 6.69 22.20
N PHE A 192 -0.30 5.83 21.25
CA PHE A 192 -1.05 4.66 20.80
C PHE A 192 -0.33 3.35 21.13
N ASP A 193 0.57 3.37 22.09
CA ASP A 193 1.35 2.21 22.53
C ASP A 193 0.44 1.01 22.89
N PHE A 194 -0.75 1.28 23.42
CA PHE A 194 -1.79 0.28 23.67
C PHE A 194 -2.26 -0.47 22.39
N ALA A 195 -2.03 0.08 21.20
CA ALA A 195 -2.43 -0.52 19.93
C ALA A 195 -1.25 -1.18 19.20
N SER A 196 -0.06 -1.17 19.77
CA SER A 196 1.15 -1.77 19.16
C SER A 196 1.01 -3.28 18.93
N GLU A 197 0.28 -3.97 19.82
CA GLU A 197 0.02 -5.41 19.74
C GLU A 197 -1.25 -5.78 18.94
N TRP A 198 -1.99 -4.78 18.46
CA TRP A 198 -3.22 -5.01 17.73
C TRP A 198 -2.97 -5.54 16.32
N SER A 199 -3.96 -6.25 15.77
CA SER A 199 -3.88 -6.80 14.43
C SER A 199 -3.64 -5.71 13.39
N GLN A 200 -2.58 -5.88 12.59
CA GLN A 200 -2.24 -4.96 11.52
C GLN A 200 -3.23 -5.10 10.35
N PRO A 201 -3.48 -4.01 9.62
CA PRO A 201 -4.40 -4.05 8.50
C PRO A 201 -3.81 -4.84 7.33
N GLY A 202 -4.63 -5.69 6.72
CA GLY A 202 -4.24 -6.41 5.51
C GLY A 202 -3.98 -5.48 4.29
N PRO A 203 -3.51 -6.04 3.16
CA PRO A 203 -3.13 -5.30 1.96
C PRO A 203 -4.20 -4.36 1.40
N TRP A 204 -5.48 -4.62 1.66
CA TRP A 204 -6.62 -3.81 1.24
C TRP A 204 -6.66 -2.41 1.86
N PHE A 205 -5.97 -2.22 2.99
CA PHE A 205 -5.95 -0.93 3.70
C PHE A 205 -5.18 0.15 2.93
N TRP A 206 -4.10 -0.21 2.25
CA TRP A 206 -3.23 0.72 1.52
C TRP A 206 -3.96 1.47 0.39
N PRO A 207 -4.74 0.81 -0.50
CA PRO A 207 -5.52 1.52 -1.51
C PRO A 207 -6.58 2.44 -0.91
N LEU A 208 -7.23 2.04 0.18
CA LEU A 208 -8.23 2.87 0.86
C LEU A 208 -7.59 4.09 1.53
N GLY A 209 -6.48 3.90 2.24
CA GLY A 209 -5.69 4.98 2.82
C GLY A 209 -5.20 5.96 1.76
N GLY A 210 -4.70 5.46 0.62
CA GLY A 210 -4.32 6.27 -0.53
C GLY A 210 -5.46 7.11 -1.10
N GLY A 211 -6.67 6.54 -1.16
CA GLY A 211 -7.88 7.26 -1.56
C GLY A 211 -8.22 8.41 -0.61
N ILE A 212 -8.17 8.18 0.70
CA ILE A 212 -8.41 9.19 1.74
C ILE A 212 -7.36 10.28 1.68
N ASN A 213 -6.08 9.93 1.65
CA ASN A 213 -4.96 10.86 1.56
C ASN A 213 -5.06 11.75 0.32
N THR A 214 -5.35 11.15 -0.83
CA THR A 214 -5.53 11.87 -2.09
C THR A 214 -6.73 12.83 -2.01
N ALA A 215 -7.86 12.39 -1.47
CA ALA A 215 -9.05 13.24 -1.32
C ALA A 215 -8.77 14.43 -0.37
N ALA A 216 -8.10 14.20 0.75
CA ALA A 216 -7.74 15.22 1.71
C ALA A 216 -6.75 16.24 1.14
N ALA A 217 -5.69 15.78 0.45
CA ALA A 217 -4.70 16.65 -0.18
C ALA A 217 -5.30 17.48 -1.31
N VAL A 218 -6.14 16.88 -2.15
CA VAL A 218 -6.86 17.61 -3.20
C VAL A 218 -7.82 18.63 -2.61
N TRP A 219 -8.52 18.29 -1.54
CA TRP A 219 -9.39 19.23 -0.84
C TRP A 219 -8.61 20.42 -0.32
N LEU A 220 -7.47 20.18 0.35
CA LEU A 220 -6.57 21.23 0.84
C LEU A 220 -6.09 22.13 -0.31
N VAL A 221 -5.61 21.55 -1.39
CA VAL A 221 -5.08 22.29 -2.55
C VAL A 221 -6.18 23.10 -3.26
N MET A 222 -7.36 22.49 -3.49
CA MET A 222 -8.49 23.17 -4.15
C MET A 222 -9.14 24.26 -3.27
N SER A 223 -8.97 24.20 -1.95
CA SER A 223 -9.39 25.25 -1.05
C SER A 223 -8.48 26.48 -1.14
N ASN A 224 -7.19 26.28 -1.46
CA ASN A 224 -6.17 27.32 -1.58
C ASN A 224 -5.96 27.79 -3.02
N ASN A 225 -7.03 28.01 -3.76
CA ASN A 225 -6.99 28.43 -5.17
C ASN A 225 -6.20 29.73 -5.42
N ARG A 226 -6.20 30.68 -4.49
CA ARG A 226 -5.44 31.94 -4.60
C ARG A 226 -3.93 31.67 -4.64
N LEU A 227 -3.45 30.76 -3.81
CA LEU A 227 -2.04 30.34 -3.78
C LEU A 227 -1.63 29.68 -5.09
N LEU A 228 -2.48 28.79 -5.61
CA LEU A 228 -2.24 28.12 -6.90
C LEU A 228 -2.15 29.12 -8.07
N ILE A 229 -3.06 30.08 -8.11
CA ILE A 229 -3.05 31.15 -9.12
C ILE A 229 -1.78 31.99 -8.99
N TYR A 230 -1.36 32.30 -7.78
CA TYR A 230 -0.13 33.07 -7.52
C TYR A 230 1.12 32.32 -8.00
N LEU A 231 1.28 31.05 -7.63
CA LEU A 231 2.41 30.21 -8.05
C LEU A 231 2.50 30.08 -9.58
N LEU A 232 1.37 29.86 -10.23
CA LEU A 232 1.32 29.78 -11.68
C LEU A 232 1.63 31.11 -12.37
N ASN A 233 1.17 32.20 -11.81
CA ASN A 233 1.50 33.52 -12.35
C ASN A 233 3.00 33.81 -12.30
N ILE A 234 3.71 33.35 -11.27
CA ILE A 234 5.18 33.45 -11.20
C ILE A 234 5.82 32.70 -12.37
N ILE A 235 5.37 31.44 -12.63
CA ILE A 235 5.96 30.58 -13.67
C ILE A 235 5.64 31.12 -15.07
N LEU A 236 4.38 31.44 -15.33
CA LEU A 236 3.89 31.80 -16.67
C LEU A 236 4.08 33.28 -17.00
N SER A 237 4.32 34.17 -16.01
CA SER A 237 4.59 35.57 -16.23
C SER A 237 5.88 35.83 -17.04
N ARG A 238 6.79 34.87 -17.08
CA ARG A 238 7.98 34.92 -17.95
C ARG A 238 7.67 34.92 -19.44
N PHE A 239 6.45 34.45 -19.84
CA PHE A 239 5.99 34.37 -21.22
C PHE A 239 5.01 35.52 -21.51
N SER A 240 5.50 36.65 -21.97
CA SER A 240 4.71 37.90 -22.16
C SER A 240 3.45 37.72 -23.02
N GLY A 241 3.48 36.84 -24.03
CA GLY A 241 2.35 36.54 -24.91
C GLY A 241 1.22 35.72 -24.28
N LEU A 242 1.48 35.02 -23.14
CA LEU A 242 0.54 34.12 -22.49
C LEU A 242 -0.17 34.75 -21.27
N LYS A 243 0.29 35.91 -20.80
CA LYS A 243 -0.21 36.54 -19.57
C LYS A 243 -1.73 36.76 -19.53
N ALA A 244 -2.33 37.21 -20.65
CA ALA A 244 -3.77 37.38 -20.74
C ALA A 244 -4.53 36.03 -20.79
N VAL A 245 -3.95 35.03 -21.43
CA VAL A 245 -4.53 33.70 -21.60
C VAL A 245 -4.48 32.90 -20.29
N THR A 246 -3.40 33.03 -19.53
CA THR A 246 -3.19 32.30 -18.26
C THR A 246 -4.28 32.60 -17.25
N LYS A 247 -4.63 33.88 -17.08
CA LYS A 247 -5.66 34.29 -16.12
C LYS A 247 -7.02 33.66 -16.45
N THR A 248 -7.40 33.64 -17.71
CA THR A 248 -8.67 33.02 -18.16
C THR A 248 -8.61 31.49 -18.10
N ALA A 249 -7.47 30.87 -18.45
CA ALA A 249 -7.30 29.41 -18.41
C ALA A 249 -7.45 28.83 -17.00
N ILE A 250 -6.97 29.55 -15.98
CA ILE A 250 -7.01 29.06 -14.58
C ILE A 250 -8.35 29.42 -13.90
N SER A 251 -8.94 30.54 -14.24
CA SER A 251 -10.18 31.02 -13.58
C SER A 251 -11.32 30.00 -13.71
N TYR A 252 -11.40 29.29 -14.82
CA TYR A 252 -12.49 28.36 -15.05
C TYR A 252 -12.41 27.03 -14.27
N PRO A 253 -11.28 26.29 -14.23
CA PRO A 253 -11.13 25.17 -13.33
C PRO A 253 -11.41 25.54 -11.87
N MET A 254 -10.99 26.73 -11.46
CA MET A 254 -11.22 27.22 -10.10
C MET A 254 -12.67 27.60 -9.82
N ALA A 255 -13.45 27.98 -10.83
CA ALA A 255 -14.88 28.21 -10.67
C ALA A 255 -15.68 26.92 -10.42
N SER A 256 -15.20 25.78 -10.93
CA SER A 256 -15.82 24.46 -10.74
C SER A 256 -14.95 23.54 -9.88
N LYS A 257 -14.64 23.98 -8.64
CA LYS A 257 -13.69 23.32 -7.72
C LYS A 257 -13.90 21.80 -7.55
N PHE A 258 -15.17 21.38 -7.40
CA PHE A 258 -15.49 19.96 -7.19
C PHE A 258 -15.14 19.10 -8.42
N ARG A 259 -15.52 19.53 -9.61
CA ARG A 259 -15.24 18.80 -10.86
C ARG A 259 -13.73 18.73 -11.13
N THR A 260 -13.05 19.86 -11.02
CA THR A 260 -11.60 19.95 -11.18
C THR A 260 -10.89 19.12 -10.13
N GLY A 261 -11.34 19.18 -8.87
CA GLY A 261 -10.80 18.39 -7.77
C GLY A 261 -10.90 16.89 -8.02
N LEU A 262 -12.03 16.39 -8.54
CA LEU A 262 -12.17 14.97 -8.88
C LEU A 262 -11.18 14.54 -9.98
N THR A 263 -10.96 15.37 -10.98
CA THR A 263 -9.99 15.06 -12.04
C THR A 263 -8.56 15.06 -11.50
N VAL A 264 -8.22 16.05 -10.67
CA VAL A 264 -6.92 16.12 -9.97
C VAL A 264 -6.75 14.89 -9.07
N ALA A 265 -7.77 14.50 -8.31
CA ALA A 265 -7.73 13.34 -7.42
C ALA A 265 -7.46 12.02 -8.17
N MET A 266 -8.09 11.85 -9.34
CA MET A 266 -7.87 10.69 -10.19
C MET A 266 -6.39 10.59 -10.63
N PHE A 267 -5.80 11.69 -11.13
CA PHE A 267 -4.37 11.70 -11.50
C PHE A 267 -3.46 11.50 -10.29
N SER A 268 -3.76 12.20 -9.20
CA SER A 268 -2.99 12.07 -7.96
C SER A 268 -2.98 10.65 -7.44
N LEU A 269 -4.12 9.95 -7.45
CA LEU A 269 -4.22 8.57 -6.97
C LEU A 269 -3.41 7.60 -7.84
N ILE A 270 -3.46 7.77 -9.16
CA ILE A 270 -2.71 6.93 -10.09
C ILE A 270 -1.21 7.14 -9.90
N ILE A 271 -0.75 8.39 -9.86
CA ILE A 271 0.67 8.71 -9.67
C ILE A 271 1.15 8.28 -8.28
N TYR A 272 0.33 8.47 -7.24
CA TYR A 272 0.58 7.97 -5.89
C TYR A 272 0.85 6.46 -5.89
N THR A 273 -0.01 5.67 -6.53
CA THR A 273 0.12 4.21 -6.59
C THR A 273 1.39 3.80 -7.36
N LEU A 274 1.64 4.44 -8.51
CA LEU A 274 2.85 4.19 -9.31
C LEU A 274 4.12 4.51 -8.52
N MET A 275 4.11 5.59 -7.74
CA MET A 275 5.24 5.98 -6.89
C MET A 275 5.54 4.95 -5.81
N ILE A 276 4.53 4.43 -5.12
CA ILE A 276 4.72 3.41 -4.10
C ILE A 276 5.39 2.17 -4.70
N PHE A 277 4.85 1.65 -5.81
CA PHE A 277 5.43 0.46 -6.44
C PHE A 277 6.84 0.69 -7.00
N SER A 278 7.13 1.89 -7.51
CA SER A 278 8.47 2.23 -8.00
C SER A 278 9.50 2.27 -6.85
N VAL A 279 9.13 2.83 -5.70
CA VAL A 279 10.01 2.86 -4.52
C VAL A 279 10.18 1.49 -3.90
N LEU A 280 9.12 0.69 -3.78
CA LEU A 280 9.21 -0.69 -3.26
C LEU A 280 10.13 -1.56 -4.12
N ASN A 281 10.09 -1.42 -5.45
CA ASN A 281 11.05 -2.10 -6.33
C ASN A 281 12.49 -1.67 -6.03
N GLY A 282 12.72 -0.37 -5.81
CA GLY A 282 14.05 0.14 -5.48
C GLY A 282 14.61 -0.40 -4.16
N ILE A 283 13.76 -0.62 -3.15
CA ILE A 283 14.18 -1.22 -1.87
C ILE A 283 14.65 -2.67 -2.07
N ASN A 284 13.92 -3.46 -2.85
CA ASN A 284 14.30 -4.84 -3.15
C ASN A 284 15.62 -4.96 -3.93
N ASP A 285 15.99 -3.97 -4.72
CA ASP A 285 17.25 -3.97 -5.48
C ASP A 285 18.48 -3.82 -4.59
N ILE A 286 18.39 -3.06 -3.51
CA ILE A 286 19.52 -2.77 -2.61
C ILE A 286 19.89 -3.99 -1.77
N SER A 287 18.91 -4.79 -1.34
CA SER A 287 19.17 -6.02 -0.57
C SER A 287 19.98 -7.07 -1.34
N THR A 288 20.11 -6.92 -2.65
CA THR A 288 20.78 -7.90 -3.54
C THR A 288 22.25 -7.57 -3.83
N ASP A 289 22.71 -6.37 -3.48
CA ASP A 289 24.11 -5.98 -3.70
C ASP A 289 25.11 -6.70 -2.76
N GLN A 290 24.61 -7.43 -1.74
CA GLN A 290 25.42 -8.20 -0.80
C GLN A 290 24.94 -9.66 -0.69
N PRO A 291 25.09 -10.48 -1.75
CA PRO A 291 24.58 -11.85 -1.75
C PRO A 291 25.19 -12.71 -0.64
N ASP A 292 26.42 -12.47 -0.26
CA ASP A 292 27.12 -13.22 0.81
C ASP A 292 26.42 -13.07 2.19
N ARG A 293 25.74 -11.95 2.46
CA ARG A 293 24.94 -11.78 3.68
C ARG A 293 23.72 -12.68 3.71
N ILE A 294 23.09 -12.87 2.55
CA ILE A 294 21.88 -13.70 2.41
C ILE A 294 22.26 -15.17 2.41
N THR A 295 23.30 -15.56 1.67
CA THR A 295 23.69 -16.95 1.49
C THR A 295 24.61 -17.46 2.58
N GLY A 296 25.09 -16.59 3.49
CA GLY A 296 26.15 -16.93 4.46
C GLY A 296 27.51 -17.18 3.83
N GLY A 297 27.72 -16.76 2.55
CA GLY A 297 28.93 -17.00 1.79
C GLY A 297 28.98 -18.35 1.09
N TYR A 298 27.88 -19.12 1.13
CA TYR A 298 27.77 -20.39 0.41
C TYR A 298 27.12 -20.21 -0.95
N ASP A 299 27.48 -21.07 -1.90
CA ASP A 299 26.97 -21.02 -3.28
C ASP A 299 25.87 -22.06 -3.51
N ILE A 300 25.95 -23.22 -2.85
CA ILE A 300 24.99 -24.33 -3.00
C ILE A 300 24.56 -24.84 -1.61
N LYS A 301 23.27 -25.18 -1.48
CA LYS A 301 22.69 -25.91 -0.35
C LYS A 301 22.14 -27.24 -0.86
N GLY A 302 22.64 -28.34 -0.31
CA GLY A 302 22.15 -29.67 -0.59
C GLY A 302 21.38 -30.23 0.62
N THR A 303 20.16 -30.73 0.40
CA THR A 303 19.36 -31.39 1.43
C THR A 303 19.15 -32.85 1.05
N ILE A 304 19.23 -33.73 2.04
CA ILE A 304 18.99 -35.18 1.87
C ILE A 304 17.92 -35.65 2.85
N SER A 305 17.34 -36.82 2.58
CA SER A 305 16.41 -37.40 3.53
C SER A 305 17.14 -37.89 4.78
N SER A 306 16.60 -37.61 5.96
CA SER A 306 17.14 -38.08 7.24
C SER A 306 17.17 -39.62 7.31
N ASP A 307 16.25 -40.29 6.62
CA ASP A 307 16.17 -41.75 6.61
C ASP A 307 17.24 -42.41 5.70
N ASN A 308 17.91 -41.61 4.85
CA ASN A 308 18.88 -42.10 3.88
C ASN A 308 20.14 -41.25 3.88
N SER A 309 20.72 -41.03 5.06
CA SER A 309 21.88 -40.23 5.28
C SER A 309 23.13 -40.75 4.55
N ILE A 310 24.06 -39.87 4.21
CA ILE A 310 25.34 -40.23 3.62
C ILE A 310 26.17 -40.96 4.67
N GLN A 311 26.66 -42.17 4.30
CA GLN A 311 27.51 -42.94 5.19
C GLN A 311 28.96 -42.43 5.14
N GLY A 312 29.44 -41.92 6.26
CA GLY A 312 30.78 -41.33 6.39
C GLY A 312 30.85 -39.87 5.91
N ASP A 313 32.05 -39.35 5.73
CA ASP A 313 32.29 -37.98 5.34
C ASP A 313 31.98 -37.77 3.85
N ILE A 314 31.05 -36.84 3.56
CA ILE A 314 30.64 -36.45 2.21
C ILE A 314 31.84 -36.03 1.33
N ARG A 315 32.86 -35.44 1.96
CA ARG A 315 34.09 -34.95 1.28
C ARG A 315 34.84 -36.07 0.56
N ASN A 316 34.73 -37.30 1.04
CA ASN A 316 35.35 -38.51 0.39
C ASN A 316 34.76 -38.82 -0.98
N SER A 317 33.53 -38.42 -1.23
CA SER A 317 32.82 -38.65 -2.49
C SER A 317 32.92 -37.47 -3.48
N LEU A 318 33.61 -36.41 -3.11
CA LEU A 318 33.73 -35.17 -3.86
C LEU A 318 35.14 -34.91 -4.35
N ASN A 319 35.27 -34.23 -5.47
CA ASN A 319 36.54 -33.65 -5.90
C ASN A 319 36.76 -32.32 -5.16
N MET A 320 37.49 -32.36 -4.06
CA MET A 320 37.70 -31.19 -3.19
C MET A 320 38.41 -30.01 -3.86
N ASN A 321 39.01 -30.19 -5.06
CA ASN A 321 39.57 -29.06 -5.81
C ASN A 321 38.50 -28.11 -6.36
N ASP A 322 37.26 -28.56 -6.46
CA ASP A 322 36.12 -27.76 -6.97
C ASP A 322 35.46 -26.93 -5.84
N PHE A 323 35.74 -27.26 -4.56
CA PHE A 323 35.10 -26.66 -3.40
C PHE A 323 36.12 -25.96 -2.49
N THR A 324 35.78 -24.78 -2.01
CA THR A 324 36.55 -24.09 -0.97
C THR A 324 36.10 -24.50 0.42
N VAL A 325 34.79 -24.74 0.60
CA VAL A 325 34.19 -25.17 1.86
C VAL A 325 33.11 -26.20 1.58
N VAL A 326 33.05 -27.20 2.44
CA VAL A 326 31.93 -28.14 2.57
C VAL A 326 31.61 -28.26 4.04
N ALA A 327 30.38 -27.88 4.44
CA ALA A 327 29.96 -27.87 5.83
C ALA A 327 28.65 -28.63 6.00
N GLY A 328 28.59 -29.45 7.04
CA GLY A 328 27.41 -30.25 7.39
C GLY A 328 26.53 -29.57 8.45
N SER A 329 25.26 -29.93 8.43
CA SER A 329 24.26 -29.50 9.40
C SER A 329 23.18 -30.56 9.55
N SER A 330 22.68 -30.73 10.77
CA SER A 330 21.49 -31.55 11.06
C SER A 330 20.43 -30.74 11.77
N SER A 331 19.20 -31.21 11.77
CA SER A 331 18.12 -30.50 12.45
C SER A 331 17.09 -31.42 13.09
N ILE A 332 16.54 -30.98 14.22
CA ILE A 332 15.44 -31.63 14.92
C ILE A 332 14.33 -30.62 15.21
N ASP A 333 13.09 -31.11 15.19
CA ASP A 333 11.94 -30.28 15.60
C ASP A 333 11.83 -30.26 17.12
N ILE A 334 11.75 -29.07 17.68
CA ILE A 334 11.61 -28.80 19.11
C ILE A 334 10.42 -27.89 19.38
N ASP A 335 10.02 -27.83 20.65
CA ASP A 335 9.14 -26.78 21.15
C ASP A 335 9.95 -25.90 22.11
N ALA A 336 9.86 -24.58 21.95
CA ALA A 336 10.56 -23.60 22.77
C ALA A 336 9.60 -22.66 23.50
N LYS A 337 10.02 -22.17 24.69
CA LYS A 337 9.31 -21.14 25.44
C LYS A 337 10.31 -20.25 26.19
N GLU A 338 9.91 -19.01 26.49
CA GLU A 338 10.68 -18.13 27.36
C GLU A 338 10.61 -18.58 28.83
N ILE A 339 11.68 -18.27 29.58
CA ILE A 339 11.72 -18.45 31.03
C ILE A 339 11.35 -17.14 31.73
N GLU A 340 11.84 -15.98 31.23
CA GLU A 340 11.74 -14.67 31.88
C GLU A 340 10.82 -13.70 31.12
N GLY A 341 10.28 -14.08 29.92
CA GLY A 341 9.45 -13.22 29.10
C GLY A 341 7.96 -13.51 29.24
N GLU A 342 7.17 -12.92 28.35
CA GLU A 342 5.71 -13.09 28.31
C GLU A 342 5.29 -14.38 27.60
N ASN A 343 6.12 -14.90 26.69
CA ASN A 343 5.85 -16.08 25.88
C ASN A 343 6.18 -17.40 26.59
N THR A 344 5.49 -17.68 27.67
CA THR A 344 5.71 -18.84 28.56
C THR A 344 5.11 -20.15 28.05
N THR A 345 4.43 -20.15 26.90
CA THR A 345 3.85 -21.36 26.30
C THR A 345 4.80 -21.96 25.27
N PHE A 346 4.91 -23.29 25.25
CA PHE A 346 5.71 -23.99 24.25
C PHE A 346 5.12 -23.78 22.84
N LYS A 347 5.97 -23.29 21.93
CA LYS A 347 5.64 -23.10 20.51
C LYS A 347 6.66 -23.82 19.65
N SER A 348 6.21 -24.26 18.46
CA SER A 348 7.03 -25.00 17.50
C SER A 348 8.27 -24.20 17.09
N SER A 349 9.42 -24.88 17.08
CA SER A 349 10.73 -24.34 16.73
C SER A 349 11.60 -25.44 16.15
N ARG A 350 12.77 -25.09 15.65
CA ARG A 350 13.76 -26.02 15.12
C ARG A 350 15.11 -25.79 15.79
N LEU A 351 15.79 -26.85 16.17
CA LEU A 351 17.17 -26.82 16.62
C LEU A 351 18.05 -27.40 15.51
N VAL A 352 19.06 -26.64 15.11
CA VAL A 352 19.95 -26.98 14.01
C VAL A 352 21.36 -27.11 14.60
N SER A 353 22.00 -28.24 14.38
CA SER A 353 23.42 -28.37 14.62
C SER A 353 24.22 -27.89 13.43
N VAL A 354 25.36 -27.31 13.67
CA VAL A 354 26.29 -26.87 12.63
C VAL A 354 27.68 -27.40 12.94
N GLU A 355 28.32 -27.96 11.92
CA GLU A 355 29.70 -28.43 11.98
C GLU A 355 30.66 -27.26 12.26
N ASP A 356 31.83 -27.52 12.87
CA ASP A 356 32.89 -26.52 13.13
C ASP A 356 33.26 -25.77 11.84
N SER A 357 33.34 -26.46 10.72
CA SER A 357 33.61 -25.86 9.41
C SER A 357 32.58 -24.82 9.01
N PHE A 358 31.31 -24.99 9.42
CA PHE A 358 30.25 -24.01 9.23
C PHE A 358 30.44 -22.79 10.14
N ILE A 359 30.68 -23.02 11.44
CA ILE A 359 30.96 -21.95 12.40
C ILE A 359 32.11 -21.10 11.90
N ASP A 360 33.13 -21.74 11.33
CA ASP A 360 34.39 -21.11 10.88
C ASP A 360 34.27 -20.33 9.58
N THR A 361 33.31 -20.58 8.74
CA THR A 361 33.29 -20.05 7.38
C THR A 361 32.06 -19.22 7.02
N ASN A 362 30.99 -19.33 7.83
CA ASN A 362 29.77 -18.58 7.55
C ASN A 362 29.99 -17.07 7.65
N LYS A 363 29.24 -16.29 6.87
CA LYS A 363 29.30 -14.83 6.80
C LYS A 363 28.00 -14.17 7.27
N TRP A 364 27.11 -14.89 7.94
CA TRP A 364 25.91 -14.31 8.48
C TRP A 364 26.23 -13.32 9.59
N GLN A 365 25.58 -12.18 9.51
CA GLN A 365 25.68 -11.12 10.50
C GLN A 365 24.63 -11.30 11.59
N LEU A 366 24.91 -10.76 12.77
CA LEU A 366 24.00 -10.76 13.90
C LEU A 366 23.31 -9.40 14.00
N SER A 367 21.98 -9.39 14.09
CA SER A 367 21.20 -8.20 14.43
C SER A 367 21.40 -7.80 15.88
N TYR A 368 21.45 -8.79 16.77
CA TYR A 368 21.58 -8.61 18.20
C TYR A 368 22.54 -9.64 18.78
N PHE A 369 23.38 -9.23 19.73
CA PHE A 369 24.23 -10.16 20.47
C PHE A 369 24.66 -9.57 21.82
N ASP A 370 25.03 -10.45 22.76
CA ASP A 370 25.57 -10.06 24.05
C ASP A 370 27.09 -9.90 23.95
N PRO A 371 27.64 -8.69 24.23
CA PRO A 371 29.09 -8.41 24.17
C PRO A 371 29.95 -9.28 25.08
N LYS A 372 29.35 -9.96 26.06
CA LYS A 372 30.04 -10.89 26.94
C LYS A 372 30.64 -12.09 26.18
N TYR A 373 30.02 -12.48 25.06
CA TYR A 373 30.40 -13.65 24.26
C TYR A 373 31.26 -13.31 23.05
N GLY A 374 31.41 -12.04 22.72
CA GLY A 374 32.26 -11.58 21.62
C GLY A 374 32.04 -10.11 21.31
N SER A 375 33.05 -9.45 20.72
CA SER A 375 33.01 -8.05 20.32
C SER A 375 32.54 -7.85 18.86
N ASN A 376 32.41 -8.94 18.11
CA ASN A 376 31.95 -8.96 16.73
C ASN A 376 31.22 -10.27 16.41
N ASP A 377 30.50 -10.28 15.29
CA ASP A 377 29.67 -11.40 14.88
C ASP A 377 30.46 -12.72 14.83
N ARG A 378 31.70 -12.68 14.38
CA ARG A 378 32.58 -13.85 14.27
C ARG A 378 32.89 -14.48 15.62
N GLU A 379 33.31 -13.67 16.59
CA GLU A 379 33.66 -14.13 17.95
C GLU A 379 32.43 -14.75 18.64
N VAL A 380 31.23 -14.18 18.39
CA VAL A 380 29.99 -14.72 18.96
C VAL A 380 29.63 -16.09 18.34
N TRP A 381 29.86 -16.29 17.02
CA TRP A 381 29.72 -17.61 16.39
C TRP A 381 30.71 -18.64 16.98
N GLU A 382 31.96 -18.25 17.15
CA GLU A 382 33.01 -19.12 17.73
C GLU A 382 32.74 -19.49 19.21
N SER A 383 32.05 -18.60 19.95
CA SER A 383 31.69 -18.85 21.35
C SER A 383 30.71 -19.99 21.55
N LEU A 384 29.98 -20.44 20.50
CA LEU A 384 29.13 -21.64 20.55
C LEU A 384 29.91 -22.88 20.97
N ASN A 385 31.21 -22.96 20.62
CA ASN A 385 32.09 -24.07 20.99
C ASN A 385 32.57 -24.01 22.46
N SER A 386 32.33 -22.91 23.19
CA SER A 386 32.77 -22.75 24.57
C SER A 386 31.86 -23.39 25.61
N ASP A 387 30.56 -23.47 25.34
CA ASP A 387 29.55 -24.11 26.21
C ASP A 387 28.44 -24.74 25.36
N ALA A 388 28.13 -25.99 25.65
CA ALA A 388 27.10 -26.75 24.88
C ALA A 388 25.69 -26.16 24.98
N ASN A 389 25.38 -25.34 25.99
CA ASN A 389 24.05 -24.74 26.18
C ASN A 389 23.85 -23.42 25.43
N LEU A 390 24.86 -22.92 24.73
CA LEU A 390 24.76 -21.67 23.95
C LEU A 390 24.13 -21.91 22.63
N VAL A 391 23.25 -20.98 22.25
CA VAL A 391 22.58 -21.02 20.95
C VAL A 391 22.50 -19.62 20.34
N LEU A 392 22.57 -19.57 19.01
CA LEU A 392 22.19 -18.42 18.22
C LEU A 392 20.79 -18.64 17.65
N ALA A 393 19.95 -17.63 17.66
CA ALA A 393 18.60 -17.71 17.15
C ALA A 393 18.49 -17.06 15.77
N SER A 394 17.58 -17.56 14.92
CA SER A 394 17.23 -16.85 13.69
C SER A 394 16.48 -15.55 13.99
N GLY A 395 16.62 -14.54 13.16
CA GLY A 395 15.90 -13.26 13.29
C GLY A 395 14.38 -13.40 13.29
N SER A 396 13.87 -14.54 12.82
CA SER A 396 12.45 -14.87 12.88
C SER A 396 11.89 -14.98 14.29
N ILE A 397 12.72 -15.10 15.34
CA ILE A 397 12.24 -15.10 16.75
C ILE A 397 11.80 -13.72 17.23
N VAL A 398 12.34 -12.66 16.64
CA VAL A 398 11.91 -11.29 16.95
C VAL A 398 10.53 -11.08 16.34
N GLU A 399 9.61 -10.55 17.13
CA GLU A 399 8.25 -10.35 16.67
C GLU A 399 8.22 -9.29 15.57
N SER A 400 8.18 -9.74 14.34
CA SER A 400 7.97 -8.88 13.18
C SER A 400 6.48 -8.86 12.87
N GLY A 401 5.91 -7.68 12.85
CA GLY A 401 4.52 -7.49 12.44
C GLY A 401 4.38 -7.60 10.93
N ASP A 402 4.68 -8.76 10.32
CA ASP A 402 4.42 -8.96 8.89
C ASP A 402 2.91 -8.86 8.62
N PRO A 403 2.41 -7.71 8.12
CA PRO A 403 0.99 -7.51 7.88
C PRO A 403 0.47 -8.35 6.71
N PHE A 404 1.35 -9.01 5.96
CA PHE A 404 1.05 -9.76 4.74
C PHE A 404 1.24 -11.27 4.92
N GLY A 405 1.93 -11.69 5.99
CA GLY A 405 2.21 -13.09 6.28
C GLY A 405 1.02 -13.85 6.87
N PRO A 406 0.97 -15.18 6.74
CA PRO A 406 0.05 -15.99 7.51
C PRO A 406 0.39 -15.87 9.01
N PRO A 407 -0.60 -16.06 9.91
CA PRO A 407 -0.34 -16.00 11.34
C PRO A 407 0.75 -17.02 11.71
N ASP A 408 1.89 -16.52 12.14
CA ASP A 408 3.04 -17.35 12.54
C ASP A 408 2.75 -18.00 13.89
N ARG A 409 2.83 -19.33 13.92
CA ARG A 409 2.64 -20.13 15.13
C ARG A 409 3.96 -20.56 15.77
N SER A 410 5.08 -20.13 15.20
CA SER A 410 6.40 -20.42 15.74
C SER A 410 6.69 -19.63 17.03
N PHE A 411 7.75 -20.01 17.70
CA PHE A 411 8.24 -19.28 18.87
C PHE A 411 8.64 -17.86 18.49
N LYS A 412 8.25 -16.89 19.30
CA LYS A 412 8.67 -15.49 19.24
C LYS A 412 9.17 -15.08 20.63
N THR A 413 10.14 -14.18 20.67
CA THR A 413 10.60 -13.61 21.94
C THR A 413 9.90 -12.26 22.20
N SER A 414 9.55 -12.04 23.46
CA SER A 414 9.05 -10.74 23.95
C SER A 414 10.18 -9.85 24.48
N LEU A 415 11.39 -10.40 24.62
CA LEU A 415 12.54 -9.74 25.26
C LEU A 415 13.30 -8.82 24.30
N ILE A 416 13.15 -9.00 22.98
CA ILE A 416 13.81 -8.19 21.95
C ILE A 416 12.72 -7.61 21.05
N LYS A 417 12.75 -6.30 20.87
CA LYS A 417 11.83 -5.60 19.95
C LYS A 417 12.58 -5.13 18.70
N PRO A 418 11.92 -5.10 17.54
CA PRO A 418 12.50 -4.53 16.33
C PRO A 418 12.98 -3.10 16.56
N GLY A 419 14.25 -2.83 16.26
CA GLY A 419 14.88 -1.51 16.45
C GLY A 419 15.54 -1.27 17.80
N ASP A 420 15.64 -2.29 18.65
CA ASP A 420 16.48 -2.24 19.85
C ASP A 420 17.96 -2.05 19.48
N LEU A 421 18.79 -1.71 20.46
CA LEU A 421 20.24 -1.61 20.26
C LEU A 421 20.82 -2.98 19.90
N LYS A 422 21.88 -2.99 19.09
CA LYS A 422 22.55 -4.23 18.66
C LYS A 422 23.08 -5.06 19.84
N GLU A 423 23.46 -4.40 20.92
CA GLU A 423 23.92 -5.04 22.14
C GLU A 423 22.74 -5.37 23.05
N ILE A 424 22.55 -6.65 23.35
CA ILE A 424 21.53 -7.18 24.25
C ILE A 424 22.16 -8.00 25.37
N GLU A 425 21.43 -8.27 26.44
CA GLU A 425 21.80 -9.29 27.40
C GLU A 425 21.30 -10.66 26.92
N ALA A 426 22.16 -11.68 27.05
CA ALA A 426 21.80 -13.06 26.75
C ALA A 426 20.64 -13.52 27.65
N PHE A 427 19.70 -14.23 27.08
CA PHE A 427 18.49 -14.67 27.78
C PHE A 427 18.26 -16.17 27.68
N ASN A 428 17.51 -16.72 28.65
CA ASN A 428 17.30 -18.15 28.78
C ASN A 428 15.96 -18.57 28.20
N ILE A 429 15.99 -19.63 27.41
CA ILE A 429 14.79 -20.31 26.88
C ILE A 429 14.75 -21.75 27.38
N LYS A 430 13.57 -22.31 27.48
CA LYS A 430 13.36 -23.72 27.77
C LYS A 430 12.91 -24.43 26.51
N ILE A 431 13.60 -25.49 26.12
CA ILE A 431 13.30 -26.28 24.94
C ILE A 431 13.01 -27.72 25.30
N LYS A 432 12.21 -28.39 24.49
CA LYS A 432 11.97 -29.83 24.57
C LYS A 432 11.80 -30.43 23.18
N LYS A 433 12.08 -31.71 23.00
CA LYS A 433 11.78 -32.41 21.74
C LYS A 433 10.28 -32.31 21.45
N SER A 434 9.94 -31.98 20.22
CA SER A 434 8.54 -31.79 19.84
C SER A 434 7.68 -33.00 20.19
N ARG A 435 6.51 -32.74 20.77
CA ARG A 435 5.59 -33.78 21.29
C ARG A 435 6.10 -34.63 22.46
N SER A 436 7.25 -34.28 23.08
CA SER A 436 7.70 -34.93 24.32
C SER A 436 6.96 -34.39 25.53
N ALA A 437 6.77 -35.25 26.54
CA ALA A 437 6.20 -34.85 27.84
C ALA A 437 7.27 -34.33 28.82
N ASP A 438 8.56 -34.34 28.45
CA ASP A 438 9.67 -33.95 29.32
C ASP A 438 9.63 -32.49 29.70
N GLU A 439 10.25 -32.15 30.84
CA GLU A 439 10.34 -30.77 31.29
C GLU A 439 11.22 -29.89 30.39
N GLY A 440 12.12 -30.51 29.61
CA GLY A 440 13.00 -29.86 28.64
C GLY A 440 14.32 -29.31 29.26
N ALA A 441 15.26 -28.97 28.39
CA ALA A 441 16.56 -28.36 28.71
C ALA A 441 16.49 -26.82 28.67
N THR A 442 17.37 -26.18 29.44
CA THR A 442 17.51 -24.72 29.40
C THR A 442 18.71 -24.36 28.52
N LEU A 443 18.46 -23.46 27.55
CA LEU A 443 19.49 -22.94 26.65
C LEU A 443 19.60 -21.43 26.82
N THR A 444 20.78 -20.89 26.54
CA THR A 444 21.08 -19.47 26.59
C THR A 444 21.22 -18.93 25.17
N VAL A 445 20.34 -18.04 24.78
CA VAL A 445 20.41 -17.34 23.49
C VAL A 445 21.38 -16.17 23.63
N ILE A 446 22.52 -16.24 22.92
CA ILE A 446 23.63 -15.27 23.02
C ILE A 446 23.59 -14.25 21.88
N GLY A 447 22.81 -14.49 20.86
CA GLY A 447 22.65 -13.57 19.74
C GLY A 447 21.55 -14.02 18.78
N VAL A 448 21.17 -13.10 17.90
CA VAL A 448 20.13 -13.29 16.91
C VAL A 448 20.68 -12.95 15.53
N ILE A 449 20.57 -13.88 14.60
CA ILE A 449 21.04 -13.76 13.22
C ILE A 449 20.10 -12.79 12.48
N GLU A 450 20.68 -11.97 11.61
CA GLU A 450 19.95 -10.99 10.82
C GLU A 450 18.82 -11.64 9.98
N ASN A 451 17.63 -11.05 10.03
CA ASN A 451 16.49 -11.50 9.22
C ASN A 451 16.47 -10.76 7.88
N LEU A 452 17.09 -11.34 6.86
CA LEU A 452 17.13 -10.77 5.53
C LEU A 452 15.94 -11.26 4.70
N ALA A 453 15.14 -10.35 4.19
CA ALA A 453 14.05 -10.68 3.28
C ALA A 453 14.62 -11.31 1.99
N GLY A 454 14.10 -12.48 1.64
CA GLY A 454 14.58 -13.27 0.51
C GLY A 454 15.63 -14.31 0.88
N GLY A 455 15.90 -14.53 2.17
CA GLY A 455 16.76 -15.59 2.65
C GLY A 455 16.19 -16.97 2.33
N THR A 456 16.63 -17.53 1.21
CA THR A 456 16.28 -18.86 0.77
C THR A 456 16.87 -19.88 1.73
N GLY A 457 16.14 -20.24 2.72
CA GLY A 457 16.40 -21.48 3.42
C GLY A 457 16.85 -21.44 4.86
N PHE A 458 17.07 -20.29 5.47
CA PHE A 458 17.51 -20.25 6.87
C PHE A 458 16.52 -19.62 7.84
N GLY A 459 15.40 -19.14 7.44
CA GLY A 459 14.38 -18.54 8.28
C GLY A 459 12.96 -18.75 7.80
N ALA A 460 12.79 -19.26 6.59
CA ALA A 460 11.48 -19.43 5.95
C ALA A 460 10.55 -20.47 6.62
N GLY A 461 10.97 -21.10 7.72
CA GLY A 461 10.24 -22.18 8.38
C GLY A 461 9.88 -21.95 9.85
N GLY A 462 9.99 -20.76 10.39
CA GLY A 462 9.72 -20.49 11.80
C GLY A 462 11.00 -20.31 12.65
N ALA A 463 10.83 -20.20 13.95
CA ALA A 463 11.94 -20.01 14.90
C ALA A 463 12.98 -21.13 14.82
N THR A 464 14.22 -20.76 14.55
CA THR A 464 15.33 -21.70 14.42
C THR A 464 16.44 -21.29 15.39
N PHE A 465 17.01 -22.28 16.08
CA PHE A 465 18.15 -22.11 16.98
C PHE A 465 19.33 -22.89 16.43
N TYR A 466 20.51 -22.30 16.41
CA TYR A 466 21.74 -22.89 15.90
C TYR A 466 22.68 -23.22 17.07
N SER A 467 23.21 -24.42 17.07
CA SER A 467 24.07 -24.93 18.13
C SER A 467 25.14 -25.90 17.58
N THR A 468 25.94 -26.44 18.46
CA THR A 468 26.90 -27.51 18.11
C THR A 468 26.25 -28.89 18.02
N ASP A 469 26.90 -29.86 17.37
CA ASP A 469 26.44 -31.24 17.23
C ASP A 469 26.18 -31.94 18.57
N ASN A 470 26.98 -31.63 19.58
CA ASN A 470 26.87 -32.22 20.91
C ASN A 470 25.49 -31.94 21.55
N LEU A 471 25.00 -30.70 21.46
CA LEU A 471 23.71 -30.32 22.04
C LEU A 471 22.56 -31.01 21.32
N VAL A 472 22.60 -31.06 20.00
CA VAL A 472 21.51 -31.69 19.22
C VAL A 472 21.43 -33.19 19.51
N SER A 473 22.59 -33.85 19.60
CA SER A 473 22.67 -35.29 19.95
C SER A 473 22.18 -35.57 21.37
N GLU A 474 22.50 -34.70 22.34
CA GLU A 474 22.01 -34.82 23.72
C GLU A 474 20.48 -34.72 23.80
N ILE A 475 19.88 -33.72 23.12
CA ILE A 475 18.43 -33.51 23.14
C ILE A 475 17.70 -34.58 22.33
N ALA A 476 18.29 -35.03 21.22
CA ALA A 476 17.72 -36.12 20.42
C ALA A 476 17.79 -37.49 21.13
N GLY A 477 18.80 -37.69 22.00
CA GLY A 477 19.11 -38.97 22.63
C GLY A 477 19.87 -39.93 21.72
N GLU A 478 20.29 -39.49 20.54
CA GLU A 478 21.07 -40.25 19.56
C GLU A 478 21.86 -39.29 18.66
N GLU A 479 22.92 -39.79 18.04
CA GLU A 479 23.67 -39.03 17.04
C GLU A 479 22.84 -38.81 15.78
N ILE A 480 22.59 -37.56 15.41
CA ILE A 480 21.79 -37.21 14.25
C ILE A 480 22.73 -36.95 13.06
N PRO A 481 22.65 -37.76 11.99
CA PRO A 481 23.47 -37.55 10.82
C PRO A 481 23.12 -36.27 10.10
N TYR A 482 24.10 -35.65 9.47
CA TYR A 482 23.86 -34.45 8.67
C TYR A 482 22.88 -34.74 7.53
N ASN A 483 21.86 -33.86 7.41
CA ASN A 483 20.85 -33.92 6.38
C ASN A 483 20.89 -32.70 5.47
N THR A 484 21.71 -31.72 5.80
CA THR A 484 21.88 -30.50 5.01
C THR A 484 23.37 -30.22 4.87
N TYR A 485 23.79 -29.86 3.69
CA TYR A 485 25.19 -29.56 3.38
C TYR A 485 25.27 -28.23 2.65
N TYR A 486 26.27 -27.43 3.01
CA TYR A 486 26.57 -26.15 2.41
C TYR A 486 27.89 -26.22 1.70
N PHE A 487 27.91 -25.70 0.47
CA PHE A 487 29.10 -25.75 -0.37
C PHE A 487 29.46 -24.36 -0.85
N SER A 488 30.72 -23.98 -0.69
CA SER A 488 31.30 -22.84 -1.38
C SER A 488 32.21 -23.33 -2.48
N LEU A 489 32.05 -22.78 -3.67
CA LEU A 489 32.76 -23.18 -4.89
C LEU A 489 34.01 -22.33 -5.14
N VAL A 490 35.00 -22.91 -5.82
CA VAL A 490 36.10 -22.15 -6.39
C VAL A 490 35.59 -21.30 -7.56
N ASP A 491 34.72 -21.90 -8.39
CA ASP A 491 34.08 -21.22 -9.54
C ASP A 491 32.59 -21.01 -9.24
N LYS A 492 32.25 -19.85 -8.69
CA LYS A 492 30.91 -19.49 -8.24
C LYS A 492 29.90 -19.35 -9.39
N ASP A 493 30.37 -18.99 -10.59
CA ASP A 493 29.49 -18.77 -11.76
C ASP A 493 28.86 -20.09 -12.26
N ASN A 494 29.44 -21.22 -11.89
CA ASN A 494 28.95 -22.54 -12.27
C ASN A 494 28.09 -23.24 -11.19
N ALA A 495 27.58 -22.53 -10.19
CA ALA A 495 26.86 -23.12 -9.06
C ALA A 495 25.67 -24.01 -9.51
N SER A 496 24.91 -23.61 -10.51
CA SER A 496 23.80 -24.39 -11.06
C SER A 496 24.26 -25.72 -11.70
N ASN A 497 25.41 -25.77 -12.38
CA ASN A 497 25.95 -27.01 -12.94
C ASN A 497 26.47 -27.93 -11.82
N TYR A 498 27.11 -27.36 -10.80
CA TYR A 498 27.59 -28.12 -9.65
C TYR A 498 26.44 -28.67 -8.80
N SER A 499 25.34 -27.94 -8.61
CA SER A 499 24.17 -28.45 -7.90
C SER A 499 23.60 -29.72 -8.59
N GLN A 500 23.46 -29.69 -9.93
CA GLN A 500 23.02 -30.85 -10.68
C GLN A 500 24.03 -32.04 -10.63
N ARG A 501 25.32 -31.75 -10.54
CA ARG A 501 26.34 -32.82 -10.36
C ARG A 501 26.26 -33.42 -8.97
N LEU A 502 26.03 -32.64 -7.92
CA LEU A 502 25.81 -33.12 -6.55
C LEU A 502 24.57 -34.01 -6.46
N GLU A 503 23.46 -33.63 -7.08
CA GLU A 503 22.26 -34.44 -7.15
C GLU A 503 22.52 -35.78 -7.84
N LYS A 504 23.34 -35.82 -8.91
CA LYS A 504 23.71 -37.05 -9.59
C LYS A 504 24.60 -37.96 -8.74
N ILE A 505 25.59 -37.36 -8.04
CA ILE A 505 26.53 -38.11 -7.17
C ILE A 505 25.76 -38.73 -6.01
N PHE A 506 24.86 -37.98 -5.39
CA PHE A 506 24.11 -38.42 -4.20
C PHE A 506 22.65 -38.75 -4.50
N LEU A 507 22.37 -39.20 -5.74
CA LEU A 507 21.03 -39.61 -6.18
C LEU A 507 20.47 -40.71 -5.30
N ALA A 508 21.33 -41.65 -4.86
CA ALA A 508 20.94 -42.75 -3.97
C ALA A 508 20.48 -42.24 -2.58
N ASN A 509 20.98 -41.09 -2.15
CA ASN A 509 20.61 -40.44 -0.91
C ASN A 509 19.43 -39.45 -1.06
N GLY A 510 18.96 -39.27 -2.30
CA GLY A 510 17.86 -38.36 -2.61
C GLY A 510 18.25 -36.89 -2.40
N MET A 511 19.51 -36.52 -2.68
CA MET A 511 19.96 -35.15 -2.52
C MET A 511 19.19 -34.23 -3.47
N ASN A 512 18.64 -33.14 -2.91
CA ASN A 512 18.17 -31.97 -3.62
C ASN A 512 19.18 -30.84 -3.39
N ALA A 513 19.90 -30.44 -4.44
CA ALA A 513 20.93 -29.41 -4.36
C ALA A 513 20.51 -28.17 -5.13
N GLU A 514 20.50 -27.03 -4.46
CA GLU A 514 20.01 -25.78 -5.00
C GLU A 514 21.12 -24.74 -5.01
N SER A 515 21.26 -24.03 -6.15
CA SER A 515 22.10 -22.83 -6.23
C SER A 515 21.43 -21.69 -5.44
N LEU A 516 22.05 -21.24 -4.38
CA LEU A 516 21.47 -20.20 -3.50
C LEU A 516 21.32 -18.86 -4.25
N LEU A 517 22.28 -18.50 -5.09
CA LEU A 517 22.22 -17.28 -5.90
C LEU A 517 21.09 -17.33 -6.94
N ASP A 518 20.89 -18.49 -7.57
CA ASP A 518 19.85 -18.61 -8.59
C ASP A 518 18.46 -18.59 -7.95
N ASN A 519 18.30 -19.18 -6.78
CA ASN A 519 17.06 -19.10 -6.00
C ASN A 519 16.73 -17.64 -5.63
N ILE A 520 17.71 -16.87 -5.13
CA ILE A 520 17.53 -15.44 -4.84
C ILE A 520 17.10 -14.68 -6.11
N LYS A 521 17.74 -14.96 -7.26
CA LYS A 521 17.37 -14.34 -8.53
C LYS A 521 15.94 -14.71 -8.96
N GLU A 522 15.55 -15.98 -8.82
CA GLU A 522 14.22 -16.46 -9.21
C GLU A 522 13.11 -15.89 -8.31
N GLU A 523 13.31 -15.84 -7.00
CA GLU A 523 12.40 -15.17 -6.08
C GLU A 523 12.25 -13.69 -6.40
N ARG A 524 13.36 -13.03 -6.70
CA ARG A 524 13.38 -11.63 -7.11
C ARG A 524 12.68 -11.40 -8.44
N GLU A 525 12.92 -12.24 -9.46
CA GLU A 525 12.21 -12.16 -10.74
C GLU A 525 10.70 -12.34 -10.55
N THR A 526 10.29 -13.21 -9.64
CA THR A 526 8.89 -13.43 -9.28
C THR A 526 8.30 -12.18 -8.62
N SER A 527 8.96 -11.60 -7.63
CA SER A 527 8.54 -10.36 -6.97
C SER A 527 8.48 -9.19 -7.96
N ASN A 528 9.52 -9.04 -8.80
CA ASN A 528 9.58 -8.01 -9.83
C ASN A 528 8.49 -8.18 -10.89
N ALA A 529 8.16 -9.42 -11.29
CA ALA A 529 7.07 -9.69 -12.22
C ALA A 529 5.72 -9.29 -11.64
N PHE A 530 5.50 -9.56 -10.34
CA PHE A 530 4.31 -9.15 -9.62
C PHE A 530 4.20 -7.61 -9.55
N ASN A 531 5.27 -6.93 -9.17
CA ASN A 531 5.31 -5.47 -9.11
C ASN A 531 5.10 -4.82 -10.49
N LYS A 532 5.71 -5.36 -11.56
CA LYS A 532 5.50 -4.91 -12.94
C LYS A 532 4.06 -5.09 -13.39
N LEU A 533 3.38 -6.14 -12.93
CA LEU A 533 1.96 -6.36 -13.20
C LEU A 533 1.09 -5.27 -12.57
N PHE A 534 1.34 -4.91 -11.31
CA PHE A 534 0.65 -3.80 -10.64
C PHE A 534 0.96 -2.44 -11.29
N GLN A 535 2.20 -2.19 -11.68
CA GLN A 535 2.58 -1.01 -12.46
C GLN A 535 1.82 -0.97 -13.79
N GLY A 536 1.67 -2.10 -14.46
CA GLY A 536 0.88 -2.22 -15.69
C GLY A 536 -0.59 -1.87 -15.49
N PHE A 537 -1.23 -2.38 -14.44
CA PHE A 537 -2.61 -2.00 -14.09
C PHE A 537 -2.75 -0.52 -13.76
N SER A 538 -1.80 0.04 -13.02
CA SER A 538 -1.79 1.48 -12.72
C SER A 538 -1.56 2.30 -13.99
N GLY A 539 -0.74 1.82 -14.93
CA GLY A 539 -0.56 2.41 -16.25
C GLY A 539 -1.84 2.42 -17.08
N LEU A 540 -2.65 1.34 -17.05
CA LEU A 540 -3.97 1.32 -17.66
C LEU A 540 -4.90 2.37 -17.02
N GLY A 541 -4.85 2.53 -15.70
CA GLY A 541 -5.55 3.60 -14.99
C GLY A 541 -5.14 4.99 -15.51
N LEU A 542 -3.84 5.19 -15.78
CA LEU A 542 -3.34 6.43 -16.37
C LEU A 542 -3.92 6.70 -17.77
N VAL A 543 -4.00 5.67 -18.62
CA VAL A 543 -4.62 5.77 -19.95
C VAL A 543 -6.10 6.18 -19.84
N VAL A 544 -6.85 5.57 -18.91
CA VAL A 544 -8.24 5.94 -18.63
C VAL A 544 -8.32 7.40 -18.14
N GLY A 545 -7.40 7.81 -17.28
CA GLY A 545 -7.29 9.20 -16.80
C GLY A 545 -7.06 10.20 -17.92
N ILE A 546 -6.15 9.90 -18.83
CA ILE A 546 -5.86 10.73 -20.01
C ILE A 546 -7.09 10.80 -20.93
N ALA A 547 -7.76 9.68 -21.18
CA ALA A 547 -8.99 9.65 -21.95
C ALA A 547 -10.10 10.52 -21.32
N ALA A 548 -10.22 10.48 -19.99
CA ALA A 548 -11.16 11.31 -19.25
C ALA A 548 -10.87 12.83 -19.42
N ILE A 549 -9.60 13.24 -19.44
CA ILE A 549 -9.24 14.65 -19.78
C ILE A 549 -9.70 15.00 -21.18
N GLY A 550 -9.48 14.12 -22.15
CA GLY A 550 -9.95 14.32 -23.54
C GLY A 550 -11.46 14.58 -23.59
N VAL A 551 -12.24 13.72 -22.94
CA VAL A 551 -13.72 13.83 -22.87
C VAL A 551 -14.14 15.11 -22.14
N LEU A 552 -13.51 15.43 -21.01
CA LEU A 552 -13.79 16.66 -20.26
C LEU A 552 -13.43 17.92 -21.06
N SER A 553 -12.35 17.88 -21.85
CA SER A 553 -11.95 18.98 -22.73
C SER A 553 -12.97 19.19 -23.85
N VAL A 554 -13.47 18.12 -24.49
CA VAL A 554 -14.56 18.22 -25.51
C VAL A 554 -15.81 18.84 -24.89
N ARG A 555 -16.22 18.34 -23.73
CA ARG A 555 -17.38 18.88 -23.01
C ARG A 555 -17.20 20.36 -22.65
N ALA A 556 -16.01 20.74 -22.17
CA ALA A 556 -15.67 22.13 -21.83
C ALA A 556 -15.78 23.06 -23.05
N VAL A 557 -15.42 22.61 -24.24
CA VAL A 557 -15.59 23.36 -25.51
C VAL A 557 -17.07 23.61 -25.79
N VAL A 558 -17.90 22.58 -25.67
CA VAL A 558 -19.34 22.71 -25.92
C VAL A 558 -20.02 23.64 -24.90
N GLU A 559 -19.75 23.45 -23.61
CA GLU A 559 -20.32 24.27 -22.52
C GLU A 559 -19.91 25.74 -22.60
N ARG A 560 -18.73 26.03 -23.18
CA ARG A 560 -18.17 27.40 -23.25
C ARG A 560 -18.21 28.02 -24.63
N ARG A 561 -18.95 27.44 -25.57
CA ARG A 561 -19.00 27.93 -26.95
C ARG A 561 -19.32 29.43 -27.01
N GLN A 562 -20.29 29.90 -26.24
CA GLN A 562 -20.67 31.30 -26.15
C GLN A 562 -19.56 32.18 -25.56
N SER A 563 -18.94 31.75 -24.45
CA SER A 563 -17.83 32.47 -23.83
C SER A 563 -16.63 32.60 -24.77
N VAL A 564 -16.30 31.54 -25.53
CA VAL A 564 -15.26 31.57 -26.56
C VAL A 564 -15.63 32.54 -27.67
N GLY A 565 -16.88 32.59 -28.09
CA GLY A 565 -17.40 33.56 -29.08
C GLY A 565 -17.20 35.00 -28.61
N VAL A 566 -17.53 35.33 -27.36
CA VAL A 566 -17.29 36.63 -26.75
C VAL A 566 -15.79 36.98 -26.73
N LEU A 567 -14.92 36.04 -26.26
CA LEU A 567 -13.47 36.27 -26.25
C LEU A 567 -12.92 36.54 -27.64
N ARG A 568 -13.42 35.82 -28.66
CA ARG A 568 -13.06 36.05 -30.07
C ARG A 568 -13.56 37.42 -30.58
N ALA A 569 -14.76 37.82 -30.19
CA ALA A 569 -15.31 39.15 -30.56
C ALA A 569 -14.53 40.32 -29.98
N ILE A 570 -13.98 40.20 -28.77
CA ILE A 570 -13.14 41.21 -28.13
C ILE A 570 -11.66 41.15 -28.56
N GLY A 571 -11.29 40.29 -29.55
CA GLY A 571 -10.00 40.30 -30.19
C GLY A 571 -9.02 39.19 -29.81
N PHE A 572 -9.47 38.12 -29.08
CA PHE A 572 -8.61 36.96 -28.85
C PHE A 572 -8.37 36.19 -30.17
N ARG A 573 -7.07 35.93 -30.46
CA ARG A 573 -6.67 35.15 -31.63
C ARG A 573 -7.00 33.66 -31.42
N SER A 574 -7.18 32.90 -32.50
CA SER A 574 -7.41 31.44 -32.44
C SER A 574 -6.30 30.71 -31.67
N SER A 575 -5.04 31.15 -31.82
CA SER A 575 -3.91 30.60 -31.08
C SER A 575 -4.02 30.81 -29.56
N MET A 576 -4.59 31.95 -29.13
CA MET A 576 -4.80 32.25 -27.72
C MET A 576 -5.91 31.36 -27.12
N ILE A 577 -7.00 31.11 -27.85
CA ILE A 577 -8.05 30.19 -27.41
C ILE A 577 -7.48 28.75 -27.30
N ARG A 578 -6.73 28.29 -28.31
CA ARG A 578 -6.05 27.00 -28.24
C ARG A 578 -5.14 26.90 -27.02
N ALA A 579 -4.28 27.88 -26.81
CA ALA A 579 -3.38 27.93 -25.66
C ALA A 579 -4.15 27.91 -24.32
N GLN A 580 -5.30 28.57 -24.24
CA GLN A 580 -6.15 28.59 -23.04
C GLN A 580 -6.57 27.17 -22.62
N PHE A 581 -7.10 26.35 -23.56
CA PHE A 581 -7.53 24.98 -23.27
C PHE A 581 -6.34 24.06 -22.95
N LEU A 582 -5.22 24.21 -23.66
CA LEU A 582 -4.00 23.42 -23.38
C LEU A 582 -3.39 23.75 -22.01
N ILE A 583 -3.34 25.05 -21.64
CA ILE A 583 -2.84 25.47 -20.31
C ILE A 583 -3.77 24.94 -19.22
N GLU A 584 -5.08 24.96 -19.43
CA GLU A 584 -6.06 24.46 -18.47
C GLU A 584 -5.86 22.96 -18.20
N SER A 585 -5.77 22.13 -19.23
CA SER A 585 -5.56 20.68 -19.07
C SER A 585 -4.20 20.35 -18.47
N SER A 586 -3.14 21.03 -18.93
CA SER A 586 -1.79 20.88 -18.38
C SER A 586 -1.72 21.26 -16.90
N PHE A 587 -2.44 22.31 -16.51
CA PHE A 587 -2.52 22.75 -15.13
C PHE A 587 -3.14 21.68 -14.21
N ILE A 588 -4.27 21.13 -14.60
CA ILE A 588 -4.95 20.04 -13.86
C ILE A 588 -4.03 18.83 -13.71
N THR A 589 -3.38 18.44 -14.80
CA THR A 589 -2.46 17.30 -14.81
C THR A 589 -1.24 17.54 -13.91
N LEU A 590 -0.60 18.71 -14.02
CA LEU A 590 0.59 19.04 -13.22
C LEU A 590 0.29 19.07 -11.72
N ILE A 591 -0.85 19.63 -11.31
CA ILE A 591 -1.27 19.59 -9.90
C ILE A 591 -1.49 18.14 -9.45
N GLY A 592 -2.18 17.32 -10.25
CA GLY A 592 -2.40 15.91 -9.93
C GLY A 592 -1.09 15.15 -9.76
N ILE A 593 -0.13 15.36 -10.67
CA ILE A 593 1.21 14.76 -10.58
C ILE A 593 1.94 15.24 -9.32
N ALA A 594 1.95 16.53 -9.05
CA ALA A 594 2.65 17.10 -7.88
C ALA A 594 2.11 16.53 -6.56
N ILE A 595 0.78 16.45 -6.41
CA ILE A 595 0.14 15.85 -5.23
C ILE A 595 0.45 14.35 -5.16
N GLY A 596 0.34 13.63 -6.29
CA GLY A 596 0.59 12.19 -6.35
C GLY A 596 2.02 11.82 -5.98
N ILE A 597 3.02 12.57 -6.48
CA ILE A 597 4.43 12.37 -6.13
C ILE A 597 4.65 12.67 -4.64
N PHE A 598 4.18 13.80 -4.15
CA PHE A 598 4.35 14.18 -2.75
C PHE A 598 3.79 13.12 -1.80
N LEU A 599 2.54 12.72 -2.02
CA LEU A 599 1.89 11.69 -1.20
C LEU A 599 2.55 10.31 -1.38
N GLY A 600 2.93 9.97 -2.61
CA GLY A 600 3.58 8.70 -2.93
C GLY A 600 4.94 8.56 -2.24
N VAL A 601 5.78 9.60 -2.29
CA VAL A 601 7.07 9.61 -1.59
C VAL A 601 6.88 9.56 -0.07
N MET A 602 5.95 10.35 0.46
CA MET A 602 5.65 10.37 1.89
C MET A 602 5.19 8.98 2.38
N GLN A 603 4.25 8.37 1.68
CA GLN A 603 3.74 7.04 2.03
C GLN A 603 4.81 5.96 1.86
N SER A 604 5.59 6.01 0.79
CA SER A 604 6.70 5.08 0.57
C SER A 604 7.75 5.18 1.67
N TYR A 605 8.01 6.39 2.19
CA TYR A 605 8.92 6.59 3.32
C TYR A 605 8.36 5.97 4.62
N ILE A 606 7.05 6.10 4.87
CA ILE A 606 6.39 5.46 6.02
C ILE A 606 6.49 3.94 5.91
N ILE A 607 6.20 3.38 4.73
CA ILE A 607 6.31 1.94 4.47
C ILE A 607 7.77 1.48 4.64
N PHE A 608 8.72 2.25 4.07
CA PHE A 608 10.14 1.94 4.19
C PHE A 608 10.59 1.92 5.65
N LYS A 609 10.14 2.89 6.46
CA LYS A 609 10.47 2.95 7.89
C LYS A 609 9.98 1.71 8.64
N GLU A 610 8.84 1.17 8.26
CA GLU A 610 8.30 -0.07 8.83
C GLU A 610 9.12 -1.28 8.37
N ILE A 611 9.35 -1.40 7.07
CA ILE A 611 10.17 -2.49 6.50
C ILE A 611 11.62 -2.42 7.00
N SER A 612 12.20 -1.24 7.19
CA SER A 612 13.59 -1.07 7.66
C SER A 612 13.81 -1.47 9.11
N LYS A 613 12.76 -1.63 9.90
CA LYS A 613 12.86 -2.23 11.24
C LYS A 613 13.18 -3.73 11.14
N GLU A 614 12.78 -4.38 10.05
CA GLU A 614 12.98 -5.81 9.79
C GLU A 614 14.18 -6.08 8.88
N LEU A 615 14.52 -5.12 8.01
CA LEU A 615 15.60 -5.21 7.02
C LEU A 615 16.73 -4.25 7.38
N GLU A 616 17.70 -4.73 8.14
CA GLU A 616 18.89 -3.95 8.45
C GLU A 616 19.71 -3.66 7.19
N GLY A 617 20.18 -2.41 7.07
CA GLY A 617 20.99 -1.98 5.92
C GLY A 617 20.18 -1.54 4.68
N ALA A 618 18.85 -1.61 4.70
CA ALA A 618 18.04 -1.04 3.63
C ALA A 618 18.17 0.49 3.63
N THR A 619 18.36 1.09 2.44
CA THR A 619 18.41 2.54 2.27
C THR A 619 17.23 3.03 1.47
N PHE A 620 16.61 4.13 1.92
CA PHE A 620 15.52 4.75 1.18
C PHE A 620 16.06 5.44 -0.07
N SER A 621 15.65 4.99 -1.24
CA SER A 621 15.97 5.63 -2.51
C SER A 621 14.73 5.83 -3.36
N VAL A 622 14.63 7.02 -3.97
CA VAL A 622 13.57 7.31 -4.95
C VAL A 622 14.17 7.13 -6.34
N PRO A 623 13.60 6.25 -7.19
CA PRO A 623 14.12 6.02 -8.54
C PRO A 623 13.78 7.20 -9.46
N ILE A 624 14.59 8.26 -9.40
CA ILE A 624 14.36 9.56 -10.07
C ILE A 624 14.17 9.38 -11.59
N GLY A 625 14.87 8.42 -12.21
CA GLY A 625 14.76 8.13 -13.64
C GLY A 625 13.36 7.64 -14.05
N GLU A 626 12.82 6.67 -13.32
CA GLU A 626 11.47 6.13 -13.56
C GLU A 626 10.39 7.18 -13.29
N VAL A 627 10.53 7.90 -12.18
CA VAL A 627 9.61 8.99 -11.81
C VAL A 627 9.63 10.09 -12.86
N GLY A 628 10.81 10.52 -13.32
CA GLY A 628 10.95 11.50 -14.38
C GLY A 628 10.29 11.06 -15.69
N PHE A 629 10.46 9.79 -16.07
CA PHE A 629 9.81 9.21 -17.24
C PHE A 629 8.28 9.22 -17.12
N LEU A 630 7.74 8.82 -15.96
CA LEU A 630 6.29 8.85 -15.68
C LEU A 630 5.72 10.26 -15.78
N ILE A 631 6.42 11.26 -15.23
CA ILE A 631 5.99 12.68 -15.32
C ILE A 631 5.91 13.11 -16.79
N VAL A 632 6.97 12.87 -17.55
CA VAL A 632 7.05 13.29 -18.95
C VAL A 632 5.96 12.64 -19.80
N ILE A 633 5.79 11.31 -19.68
CA ILE A 633 4.78 10.59 -20.46
C ILE A 633 3.36 11.05 -20.11
N THR A 634 3.09 11.27 -18.84
CA THR A 634 1.77 11.73 -18.37
C THR A 634 1.44 13.13 -18.89
N VAL A 635 2.38 14.05 -18.82
CA VAL A 635 2.19 15.43 -19.31
C VAL A 635 2.02 15.45 -20.83
N VAL A 636 2.88 14.76 -21.56
CA VAL A 636 2.81 14.70 -23.02
C VAL A 636 1.50 14.09 -23.48
N ALA A 637 1.10 12.96 -22.90
CA ALA A 637 -0.14 12.29 -23.26
C ALA A 637 -1.40 13.13 -22.92
N SER A 638 -1.38 13.84 -21.78
CA SER A 638 -2.47 14.77 -21.40
C SER A 638 -2.60 15.93 -22.38
N ILE A 639 -1.46 16.52 -22.80
CA ILE A 639 -1.44 17.57 -23.81
C ILE A 639 -2.01 17.04 -25.13
N LEU A 640 -1.53 15.88 -25.60
CA LEU A 640 -2.01 15.27 -26.85
C LEU A 640 -3.54 14.99 -26.84
N ALA A 641 -4.06 14.47 -25.73
CA ALA A 641 -5.50 14.25 -25.56
C ALA A 641 -6.32 15.54 -25.64
N SER A 642 -5.74 16.67 -25.29
CA SER A 642 -6.40 17.98 -25.27
C SER A 642 -6.24 18.79 -26.58
N VAL A 643 -5.29 18.39 -27.47
CA VAL A 643 -4.99 19.14 -28.71
C VAL A 643 -6.20 19.20 -29.63
N ILE A 644 -6.91 18.07 -29.84
CA ILE A 644 -8.07 18.01 -30.77
C ILE A 644 -9.19 18.93 -30.28
N PRO A 645 -9.67 18.83 -29.00
CA PRO A 645 -10.69 19.73 -28.49
C PRO A 645 -10.27 21.21 -28.52
N ALA A 646 -9.00 21.49 -28.17
CA ALA A 646 -8.49 22.86 -28.20
C ALA A 646 -8.46 23.46 -29.61
N ASN A 647 -8.14 22.65 -30.63
CA ASN A 647 -8.19 23.07 -32.01
C ASN A 647 -9.63 23.38 -32.47
N GLU A 648 -10.59 22.55 -32.10
CA GLU A 648 -12.00 22.77 -32.41
C GLU A 648 -12.53 24.06 -31.73
N ALA A 649 -12.22 24.25 -30.45
CA ALA A 649 -12.55 25.47 -29.74
C ALA A 649 -12.02 26.72 -30.45
N SER A 650 -10.79 26.64 -31.02
CA SER A 650 -10.14 27.77 -31.70
C SER A 650 -10.80 28.17 -33.02
N LYS A 651 -11.58 27.29 -33.63
CA LYS A 651 -12.30 27.49 -34.91
C LYS A 651 -13.69 28.09 -34.74
N ILE A 652 -14.21 28.24 -33.53
CA ILE A 652 -15.53 28.80 -33.25
C ILE A 652 -15.63 30.22 -33.78
N TYR A 653 -16.59 30.49 -34.64
CA TYR A 653 -16.87 31.82 -35.18
C TYR A 653 -17.71 32.64 -34.20
N PRO A 654 -17.35 33.93 -33.96
CA PRO A 654 -18.10 34.78 -33.03
C PRO A 654 -19.57 34.93 -33.37
N ALA A 655 -19.87 35.12 -34.67
CA ALA A 655 -21.25 35.30 -35.16
C ALA A 655 -22.15 34.08 -34.91
N GLU A 656 -21.61 32.86 -35.06
CA GLU A 656 -22.35 31.62 -34.77
C GLU A 656 -22.54 31.39 -33.30
N ALA A 657 -21.47 31.66 -32.50
CA ALA A 657 -21.50 31.42 -31.07
C ALA A 657 -22.46 32.37 -30.32
N LEU A 658 -22.64 33.58 -30.82
CA LEU A 658 -23.54 34.59 -30.23
C LEU A 658 -24.99 34.50 -30.74
N ARG A 659 -25.21 33.78 -31.83
CA ARG A 659 -26.55 33.60 -32.43
C ARG A 659 -27.36 32.45 -31.77
N TYR A 660 -26.73 31.62 -30.98
CA TYR A 660 -27.40 30.55 -30.24
C TYR A 660 -28.05 31.12 -28.97
N GLU A 661 -29.30 31.58 -29.12
CA GLU A 661 -30.26 31.72 -28.03
C GLU A 661 -31.21 30.53 -28.01
#